data_4b14950f677bb02beea7c1283fa20f28
#
_entry.id   4b14950f677bb02beea7c1283fa20f28
#
_cell.length_a   1.000
_cell.length_b   1.000
_cell.length_c   1.000
_cell.angle_alpha   90.00
_cell.angle_beta   90.00
_cell.angle_gamma   90.00
#
_symmetry.space_group_name_H-M   'P 1'
#
loop_
_entity.id
_entity.type
_entity.pdbx_description
1 polymer ?
#
loop_
_entity_poly.entity_id
_entity_poly.type
_entity_poly.pdbx_seq_one_letter_code
_entity_poly.pdbx_strand_id
1 'polypeptide(L)'
;MSLSMFKNKLYNTIIAVSLIVAIMVVSTYAPDILPGESKSDKTIACNEMKGEKPQIRVASAKKYSDISQVMEELEGSTEGEKQKDTLNNLGKLIKDTEETVKKEVKNAKKNTTSEEIIKRADSYEKLAMNGLNRVSEKIEKLSEKMKSGTVSGKEVNVEIASIKSEIEDMQKYDEPKVDNNDEAHGMATGYESEKIIGEQMVKSDYINYSADSTEAANESYLKINENMKKTADSLETPAEIYEYVRNNIQYRQYTGLRLGAIGTYEQKAGNDLDQAALLIALLRYKGYEARFVTGNVDIEINKVMNWLGVKTEKAAVNAMSMLGVSTNYGINGKGKITKLRIEHAWVKVLVPYDSYRGAGKVSGEKVWVDVDPSFKQYEEEVEDNRVEEFLCGDTEKNVTSSSTEKLEEALINSDYKDIFNGEIQNSENEVSQKQSELKDFINNNDIELKEVADAVGIRNIKKVETGYLPNSLPYHVVSITYEENYLTDDFMDKITLAVNNALYGETFAETADASITFYTADLYGHNVTLSYEPATDEDEKIIDRYGDLFSTPSYLVRVKPVIKVDEQKVLEGNSQIPGTYTNLVMNIAEAGIDEVKVENPLVSGGIYGIVFDYNTINSTYFDTKYEELQSCVDEVKSGKRNLIQAMEVLTCTVGQEYFGYLDLYTQLSAKAAGVQWARCISQCIVGYMPKVSRMMGMPVAISDGSLYIDVDTDTLGVAPKQDESENKDEAIRENADVKNFMMLSGAIGSYLEGYVIGEATDTQGCLLYTSDAADD
;
A
#
# COMPACT_ATOMS: atom_id res chain seq x y z
N MET A 1 39.42 6.55 -6.27
CA MET A 1 38.19 7.26 -6.60
C MET A 1 38.38 8.72 -6.18
N SER A 2 38.20 9.69 -7.04
CA SER A 2 38.46 11.07 -6.63
C SER A 2 37.30 11.59 -5.80
N LEU A 3 37.59 12.31 -4.72
CA LEU A 3 36.61 12.99 -3.83
C LEU A 3 35.57 13.83 -4.62
N SER A 4 35.95 14.30 -5.81
CA SER A 4 35.08 15.09 -6.69
C SER A 4 33.94 14.29 -7.33
N MET A 5 34.14 12.99 -7.61
CA MET A 5 33.08 12.11 -8.16
C MET A 5 32.04 11.77 -7.11
N PHE A 6 32.46 11.58 -5.86
CA PHE A 6 31.54 11.33 -4.75
C PHE A 6 30.69 12.58 -4.42
N LYS A 7 31.29 13.77 -4.51
CA LYS A 7 30.60 15.06 -4.32
C LYS A 7 29.50 15.28 -5.34
N ASN A 8 29.74 14.94 -6.61
CA ASN A 8 28.71 15.05 -7.66
C ASN A 8 27.51 14.11 -7.45
N LYS A 9 27.70 12.98 -6.77
CA LYS A 9 26.65 11.97 -6.54
C LYS A 9 25.74 12.28 -5.36
N LEU A 10 26.32 12.67 -4.24
CA LEU A 10 25.56 13.18 -3.11
C LEU A 10 24.74 14.42 -3.51
N TYR A 11 25.30 15.18 -4.41
CA TYR A 11 24.71 16.34 -5.03
C TYR A 11 23.45 16.00 -5.88
N ASN A 12 23.50 14.96 -6.73
CA ASN A 12 22.33 14.49 -7.47
C ASN A 12 21.24 13.94 -6.55
N THR A 13 21.61 13.33 -5.42
CA THR A 13 20.66 12.88 -4.40
C THR A 13 20.01 14.07 -3.68
N ILE A 14 20.78 15.11 -3.37
CA ILE A 14 20.24 16.37 -2.80
C ILE A 14 19.35 17.09 -3.81
N ILE A 15 19.70 17.06 -5.11
CA ILE A 15 18.82 17.59 -6.18
C ILE A 15 17.51 16.78 -6.26
N ALA A 16 17.58 15.47 -6.21
CA ALA A 16 16.40 14.62 -6.22
C ALA A 16 15.50 14.89 -5.00
N VAL A 17 16.07 15.01 -3.80
CA VAL A 17 15.35 15.41 -2.58
C VAL A 17 14.82 16.84 -2.70
N SER A 18 15.60 17.78 -3.24
CA SER A 18 15.14 19.15 -3.47
C SER A 18 14.04 19.21 -4.52
N LEU A 19 14.08 18.36 -5.55
CA LEU A 19 13.03 18.23 -6.56
C LEU A 19 11.75 17.67 -5.94
N ILE A 20 11.84 16.65 -5.10
CA ILE A 20 10.71 16.07 -4.36
C ILE A 20 10.10 17.12 -3.43
N VAL A 21 10.93 17.87 -2.74
CA VAL A 21 10.51 18.96 -1.87
C VAL A 21 9.90 20.11 -2.68
N ALA A 22 10.47 20.43 -3.84
CA ALA A 22 9.92 21.44 -4.74
C ALA A 22 8.55 21.00 -5.27
N ILE A 23 8.33 19.73 -5.48
CA ILE A 23 7.05 19.16 -5.89
C ILE A 23 6.04 19.17 -4.75
N MET A 24 6.47 18.86 -3.51
CA MET A 24 5.63 19.11 -2.32
C MET A 24 5.18 20.56 -2.22
N VAL A 25 5.99 21.51 -2.69
CA VAL A 25 5.64 22.94 -2.72
C VAL A 25 4.70 23.30 -3.86
N VAL A 26 4.95 22.74 -5.04
CA VAL A 26 4.04 22.91 -6.17
C VAL A 26 2.66 22.38 -5.79
N SER A 27 2.58 21.26 -5.09
CA SER A 27 1.34 20.69 -4.57
C SER A 27 0.62 21.61 -3.58
N THR A 28 1.34 22.26 -2.69
CA THR A 28 0.75 23.20 -1.72
C THR A 28 0.22 24.49 -2.36
N TYR A 29 0.75 24.90 -3.52
CA TYR A 29 0.46 26.17 -4.15
C TYR A 29 -0.17 26.08 -5.55
N ALA A 30 -0.21 24.91 -6.14
CA ALA A 30 -0.93 24.58 -7.36
C ALA A 30 -1.70 23.27 -7.14
N PRO A 31 -2.78 23.31 -6.38
CA PRO A 31 -3.52 22.13 -5.94
C PRO A 31 -4.10 21.27 -7.08
N ASP A 32 -4.14 21.80 -8.29
CA ASP A 32 -4.64 21.06 -9.46
C ASP A 32 -3.60 20.12 -10.09
N ILE A 33 -2.37 20.06 -9.55
CA ILE A 33 -1.24 19.33 -10.15
C ILE A 33 -1.03 17.94 -9.53
N LEU A 34 -1.40 17.73 -8.25
CA LEU A 34 -1.25 16.46 -7.59
C LEU A 34 -2.55 15.66 -7.51
N PRO A 35 -2.46 14.33 -7.54
CA PRO A 35 -3.59 13.49 -7.15
C PRO A 35 -4.04 13.89 -5.73
N GLY A 36 -5.28 14.32 -5.56
CA GLY A 36 -5.86 14.66 -4.26
C GLY A 36 -5.85 16.12 -3.82
N GLU A 37 -5.12 17.01 -4.48
CA GLU A 37 -5.14 18.43 -4.13
C GLU A 37 -6.03 19.32 -5.00
N SER A 38 -6.89 18.79 -5.83
CA SER A 38 -7.88 19.60 -6.50
C SER A 38 -8.86 20.17 -5.46
N LYS A 39 -8.62 21.39 -5.01
CA LYS A 39 -9.48 22.18 -4.12
C LYS A 39 -9.35 21.94 -2.61
N SER A 40 -8.16 21.79 -2.08
CA SER A 40 -7.89 21.51 -0.67
C SER A 40 -8.01 22.70 0.31
N ASP A 41 -8.79 23.71 0.03
CA ASP A 41 -9.47 24.44 1.12
C ASP A 41 -10.60 23.57 1.75
N LYS A 42 -10.64 22.30 1.39
CA LYS A 42 -11.50 21.24 1.93
C LYS A 42 -10.76 20.31 2.91
N THR A 43 -9.88 20.84 3.76
CA THR A 43 -9.68 20.21 5.04
C THR A 43 -11.07 20.02 5.62
N ILE A 44 -11.44 18.79 5.96
CA ILE A 44 -12.70 18.55 6.67
C ILE A 44 -12.62 19.48 7.88
N ALA A 45 -13.30 20.63 7.82
CA ALA A 45 -13.15 21.69 8.79
C ALA A 45 -13.80 21.25 10.10
N CYS A 46 -13.04 20.50 10.87
CA CYS A 46 -13.32 20.27 12.26
C CYS A 46 -12.59 21.36 13.03
N ASN A 47 -13.32 22.21 13.72
CA ASN A 47 -12.75 23.15 14.67
C ASN A 47 -11.83 22.40 15.62
N GLU A 48 -10.64 22.97 15.88
CA GLU A 48 -9.56 22.42 16.71
C GLU A 48 -10.05 21.49 17.82
N MET A 49 -9.95 20.17 17.56
CA MET A 49 -10.24 19.17 18.56
C MET A 49 -8.94 18.74 19.22
N LYS A 50 -8.84 19.03 20.49
CA LYS A 50 -7.82 18.44 21.33
C LYS A 50 -8.20 16.97 21.52
N GLY A 51 -7.43 16.06 20.88
CA GLY A 51 -7.64 14.63 21.02
C GLY A 51 -7.75 14.24 22.49
N GLU A 52 -8.88 13.67 22.89
CA GLU A 52 -9.03 13.08 24.20
C GLU A 52 -8.19 11.82 24.31
N LYS A 53 -7.64 11.57 25.49
CA LYS A 53 -6.88 10.34 25.74
C LYS A 53 -7.82 9.14 25.58
N PRO A 54 -7.32 8.00 25.01
CA PRO A 54 -8.13 6.78 24.86
C PRO A 54 -8.86 6.43 26.14
N GLN A 55 -10.19 6.30 26.09
CA GLN A 55 -11.00 6.03 27.27
C GLN A 55 -11.20 4.52 27.46
N ILE A 56 -10.85 4.03 28.64
CA ILE A 56 -11.17 2.66 29.06
C ILE A 56 -12.58 2.68 29.67
N ARG A 57 -13.56 2.15 28.94
CA ARG A 57 -14.98 2.18 29.34
C ARG A 57 -15.37 1.04 30.31
N VAL A 58 -14.64 -0.07 30.28
CA VAL A 58 -14.86 -1.21 31.19
C VAL A 58 -14.21 -0.93 32.57
N ALA A 59 -14.99 -0.95 33.63
CA ALA A 59 -14.53 -0.50 34.95
C ALA A 59 -13.38 -1.34 35.54
N SER A 60 -13.42 -2.67 35.38
CA SER A 60 -12.31 -3.54 35.82
C SER A 60 -11.02 -3.29 35.00
N ALA A 61 -11.12 -3.09 33.70
CA ALA A 61 -9.96 -2.77 32.85
C ALA A 61 -9.31 -1.43 33.24
N LYS A 62 -10.13 -0.42 33.59
CA LYS A 62 -9.62 0.83 34.13
C LYS A 62 -8.86 0.63 35.44
N LYS A 63 -9.38 -0.23 36.34
CA LYS A 63 -8.71 -0.56 37.61
C LYS A 63 -7.37 -1.26 37.38
N TYR A 64 -7.25 -2.12 36.37
CA TYR A 64 -5.99 -2.73 36.03
C TYR A 64 -4.95 -1.73 35.52
N SER A 65 -5.39 -0.74 34.74
CA SER A 65 -4.54 0.40 34.35
C SER A 65 -4.09 1.24 35.55
N ASP A 66 -5.02 1.53 36.47
CA ASP A 66 -4.71 2.26 37.72
C ASP A 66 -3.67 1.51 38.58
N ILE A 67 -3.75 0.16 38.65
CA ILE A 67 -2.79 -0.69 39.38
C ILE A 67 -1.38 -0.54 38.78
N SER A 68 -1.24 -0.57 37.45
CA SER A 68 0.05 -0.40 36.77
C SER A 68 0.64 0.98 37.06
N GLN A 69 -0.15 2.02 37.00
CA GLN A 69 0.29 3.39 37.30
C GLN A 69 0.81 3.54 38.73
N VAL A 70 0.06 3.03 39.71
CA VAL A 70 0.47 3.07 41.14
C VAL A 70 1.74 2.24 41.35
N MET A 71 1.93 1.18 40.60
CA MET A 71 3.16 0.36 40.66
C MET A 71 4.37 1.11 40.15
N GLU A 72 4.25 1.87 39.04
CA GLU A 72 5.32 2.75 38.55
C GLU A 72 5.70 3.84 39.57
N GLU A 73 4.70 4.45 40.26
CA GLU A 73 4.93 5.40 41.33
C GLU A 73 5.70 4.77 42.51
N LEU A 74 5.37 3.52 42.84
CA LEU A 74 6.02 2.78 43.94
C LEU A 74 7.51 2.51 43.61
N GLU A 75 7.82 2.15 42.37
CA GLU A 75 9.18 1.88 41.93
C GLU A 75 10.04 3.14 41.86
N GLY A 76 9.47 4.26 41.40
CA GLY A 76 10.15 5.57 41.37
C GLY A 76 10.43 6.20 42.73
N SER A 77 9.89 5.65 43.82
CA SER A 77 10.01 6.18 45.18
C SER A 77 11.20 5.57 45.92
N THR A 78 12.09 6.42 46.45
CA THR A 78 13.28 5.99 47.23
C THR A 78 13.11 6.22 48.73
N GLU A 79 12.07 6.96 49.15
CA GLU A 79 11.78 7.28 50.55
C GLU A 79 10.89 6.21 51.21
N GLY A 80 11.36 5.57 52.27
CA GLY A 80 10.69 4.43 52.89
C GLY A 80 9.28 4.69 53.39
N GLU A 81 8.98 5.94 53.83
CA GLU A 81 7.64 6.32 54.29
C GLU A 81 6.68 6.49 53.12
N LYS A 82 7.14 7.10 52.03
CA LYS A 82 6.39 7.23 50.76
C LYS A 82 6.12 5.87 50.11
N GLN A 83 7.12 4.99 50.09
CA GLN A 83 6.95 3.60 49.62
C GLN A 83 5.86 2.85 50.39
N LYS A 84 5.82 3.05 51.70
CA LYS A 84 4.81 2.44 52.59
C LYS A 84 3.41 2.94 52.29
N ASP A 85 3.26 4.25 52.07
CA ASP A 85 1.95 4.84 51.74
C ASP A 85 1.46 4.41 50.37
N THR A 86 2.34 4.40 49.36
CA THR A 86 2.03 3.93 47.99
C THR A 86 1.70 2.42 47.98
N LEU A 87 2.42 1.59 48.75
CA LEU A 87 2.12 0.17 48.91
C LEU A 87 0.73 -0.06 49.61
N ASN A 88 0.37 0.74 50.61
CA ASN A 88 -0.94 0.67 51.21
C ASN A 88 -2.04 1.11 50.22
N ASN A 89 -1.78 2.11 49.38
CA ASN A 89 -2.68 2.53 48.32
C ASN A 89 -2.89 1.43 47.30
N LEU A 90 -1.80 0.78 46.83
CA LEU A 90 -1.85 -0.38 45.92
C LEU A 90 -2.70 -1.51 46.51
N GLY A 91 -2.51 -1.86 47.80
CA GLY A 91 -3.32 -2.88 48.47
C GLY A 91 -4.82 -2.54 48.57
N LYS A 92 -5.16 -1.26 48.73
CA LYS A 92 -6.56 -0.82 48.67
C LYS A 92 -7.12 -0.94 47.25
N LEU A 93 -6.35 -0.51 46.26
CA LEU A 93 -6.73 -0.57 44.84
C LEU A 93 -6.97 -2.00 44.36
N ILE A 94 -6.14 -2.98 44.80
CA ILE A 94 -6.36 -4.40 44.52
C ILE A 94 -7.71 -4.88 45.07
N LYS A 95 -8.04 -4.57 46.35
CA LYS A 95 -9.33 -4.93 46.98
C LYS A 95 -10.52 -4.28 46.26
N ASP A 96 -10.40 -3.03 45.89
CA ASP A 96 -11.43 -2.29 45.14
C ASP A 96 -11.61 -2.90 43.73
N THR A 97 -10.52 -3.37 43.11
CA THR A 97 -10.56 -4.08 41.81
C THR A 97 -11.28 -5.42 41.95
N GLU A 98 -11.00 -6.21 43.00
CA GLU A 98 -11.73 -7.46 43.29
C GLU A 98 -13.24 -7.23 43.44
N GLU A 99 -13.63 -6.19 44.16
CA GLU A 99 -15.06 -5.83 44.35
C GLU A 99 -15.68 -5.41 43.01
N THR A 100 -14.94 -4.65 42.19
CA THR A 100 -15.38 -4.21 40.84
C THR A 100 -15.63 -5.41 39.94
N VAL A 101 -14.68 -6.34 39.85
CA VAL A 101 -14.82 -7.56 39.06
C VAL A 101 -16.04 -8.39 39.49
N LYS A 102 -16.21 -8.63 40.81
CA LYS A 102 -17.38 -9.35 41.33
C LYS A 102 -18.70 -8.66 41.00
N LYS A 103 -18.74 -7.34 41.04
CA LYS A 103 -19.92 -6.55 40.70
C LYS A 103 -20.24 -6.64 39.21
N GLU A 104 -19.23 -6.50 38.34
CA GLU A 104 -19.40 -6.62 36.89
C GLU A 104 -19.92 -8.01 36.50
N VAL A 105 -19.28 -9.07 36.99
CA VAL A 105 -19.67 -10.45 36.71
C VAL A 105 -21.09 -10.74 37.21
N LYS A 106 -21.44 -10.24 38.42
CA LYS A 106 -22.80 -10.37 38.96
C LYS A 106 -23.83 -9.66 38.08
N ASN A 107 -23.50 -8.46 37.59
CA ASN A 107 -24.37 -7.71 36.67
C ASN A 107 -24.53 -8.41 35.31
N ALA A 108 -23.44 -8.91 34.72
CA ALA A 108 -23.47 -9.66 33.49
C ALA A 108 -24.39 -10.89 33.62
N LYS A 109 -24.22 -11.70 34.66
CA LYS A 109 -25.07 -12.88 34.96
C LYS A 109 -26.54 -12.54 35.20
N LYS A 110 -26.83 -11.40 35.85
CA LYS A 110 -28.21 -10.97 36.07
C LYS A 110 -28.92 -10.56 34.78
N ASN A 111 -28.16 -10.12 33.81
CA ASN A 111 -28.67 -9.52 32.60
C ASN A 111 -28.72 -10.49 31.39
N THR A 112 -28.45 -11.77 31.60
CA THR A 112 -28.53 -12.80 30.53
C THR A 112 -29.18 -14.07 31.07
N THR A 113 -29.83 -14.81 30.19
CA THR A 113 -30.30 -16.18 30.39
C THR A 113 -29.43 -17.20 29.66
N SER A 114 -28.46 -16.77 28.88
CA SER A 114 -27.56 -17.62 28.14
C SER A 114 -26.56 -18.32 29.10
N GLU A 115 -26.63 -19.66 29.15
CA GLU A 115 -25.69 -20.46 29.96
C GLU A 115 -24.23 -20.25 29.52
N GLU A 116 -24.02 -20.01 28.23
CA GLU A 116 -22.69 -19.77 27.68
C GLU A 116 -22.09 -18.46 28.16
N ILE A 117 -22.83 -17.37 28.10
CA ILE A 117 -22.41 -16.06 28.63
C ILE A 117 -22.14 -16.15 30.15
N ILE A 118 -22.96 -16.88 30.90
CA ILE A 118 -22.74 -17.11 32.33
C ILE A 118 -21.41 -17.85 32.56
N LYS A 119 -21.12 -18.92 31.79
CA LYS A 119 -19.85 -19.66 31.88
C LYS A 119 -18.64 -18.77 31.53
N ARG A 120 -18.73 -17.94 30.51
CA ARG A 120 -17.67 -16.97 30.16
C ARG A 120 -17.39 -16.02 31.31
N ALA A 121 -18.44 -15.45 31.92
CA ALA A 121 -18.32 -14.56 33.07
C ALA A 121 -17.71 -15.25 34.31
N ASP A 122 -18.11 -16.50 34.61
CA ASP A 122 -17.55 -17.31 35.69
C ASP A 122 -16.06 -17.62 35.48
N SER A 123 -15.68 -17.94 34.26
CA SER A 123 -14.30 -18.24 33.92
C SER A 123 -13.41 -17.01 34.10
N TYR A 124 -13.88 -15.84 33.66
CA TYR A 124 -13.18 -14.58 33.89
C TYR A 124 -13.04 -14.26 35.39
N GLU A 125 -14.14 -14.35 36.20
CA GLU A 125 -14.07 -14.09 37.64
C GLU A 125 -13.01 -14.93 38.33
N LYS A 126 -13.00 -16.23 38.04
CA LYS A 126 -12.00 -17.19 38.57
C LYS A 126 -10.57 -16.79 38.18
N LEU A 127 -10.36 -16.42 36.94
CA LEU A 127 -9.05 -16.03 36.42
C LEU A 127 -8.54 -14.75 37.08
N ALA A 128 -9.38 -13.72 37.13
CA ALA A 128 -9.06 -12.44 37.75
C ALA A 128 -8.78 -12.56 39.25
N MET A 129 -9.62 -13.32 40.00
CA MET A 129 -9.39 -13.53 41.41
C MET A 129 -8.08 -14.24 41.70
N ASN A 130 -7.70 -15.23 40.90
CA ASN A 130 -6.42 -15.93 41.07
C ASN A 130 -5.23 -14.98 40.88
N GLY A 131 -5.26 -14.08 39.89
CA GLY A 131 -4.20 -13.08 39.67
C GLY A 131 -4.13 -12.05 40.80
N LEU A 132 -5.26 -11.42 41.13
CA LEU A 132 -5.34 -10.39 42.17
C LEU A 132 -4.94 -10.92 43.56
N ASN A 133 -5.34 -12.15 43.92
CA ASN A 133 -4.96 -12.78 45.19
C ASN A 133 -3.45 -12.95 45.30
N ARG A 134 -2.74 -13.42 44.21
CA ARG A 134 -1.28 -13.55 44.24
C ARG A 134 -0.58 -12.22 44.52
N VAL A 135 -1.03 -11.14 43.87
CA VAL A 135 -0.50 -9.80 44.12
C VAL A 135 -0.79 -9.32 45.53
N SER A 136 -2.03 -9.52 46.02
CA SER A 136 -2.46 -9.15 47.38
C SER A 136 -1.60 -9.83 48.44
N GLU A 137 -1.35 -11.12 48.34
CA GLU A 137 -0.49 -11.88 49.27
C GLU A 137 0.97 -11.33 49.31
N LYS A 138 1.54 -10.97 48.15
CA LYS A 138 2.89 -10.39 48.10
C LYS A 138 2.90 -9.00 48.79
N ILE A 139 1.90 -8.16 48.53
CA ILE A 139 1.75 -6.86 49.16
C ILE A 139 1.60 -6.96 50.67
N GLU A 140 0.76 -7.89 51.15
CA GLU A 140 0.55 -8.09 52.60
C GLU A 140 1.85 -8.56 53.26
N LYS A 141 2.56 -9.53 52.72
CA LYS A 141 3.86 -10.02 53.21
C LYS A 141 4.90 -8.90 53.30
N LEU A 142 5.00 -8.07 52.28
CA LEU A 142 5.93 -6.93 52.28
C LEU A 142 5.55 -5.88 53.30
N SER A 143 4.25 -5.53 53.40
CA SER A 143 3.75 -4.58 54.38
C SER A 143 3.99 -5.03 55.82
N GLU A 144 3.86 -6.32 56.14
CA GLU A 144 4.17 -6.89 57.47
C GLU A 144 5.66 -6.82 57.77
N LYS A 145 6.54 -7.18 56.82
CA LYS A 145 7.98 -7.04 56.97
C LYS A 145 8.46 -5.61 57.18
N MET A 146 7.85 -4.65 56.50
CA MET A 146 8.13 -3.23 56.69
C MET A 146 7.66 -2.70 58.05
N LYS A 147 6.48 -3.17 58.51
CA LYS A 147 5.96 -2.79 59.83
C LYS A 147 6.80 -3.36 60.98
N SER A 148 7.33 -4.54 60.85
CA SER A 148 8.16 -5.20 61.88
C SER A 148 9.61 -4.68 61.92
N GLY A 149 10.01 -3.87 60.96
CA GLY A 149 11.38 -3.36 60.82
C GLY A 149 12.42 -4.43 60.53
N THR A 150 11.99 -5.61 60.08
CA THR A 150 12.86 -6.79 59.83
C THR A 150 13.47 -6.80 58.43
N VAL A 151 13.16 -5.80 57.59
CA VAL A 151 13.58 -5.75 56.17
C VAL A 151 14.49 -4.55 55.90
N SER A 152 15.57 -4.77 55.18
CA SER A 152 16.45 -3.67 54.73
C SER A 152 15.87 -2.98 53.50
N GLY A 153 16.24 -1.71 53.21
CA GLY A 153 15.77 -0.98 52.04
C GLY A 153 16.09 -1.70 50.72
N LYS A 154 17.21 -2.44 50.68
CA LYS A 154 17.59 -3.23 49.50
C LYS A 154 16.65 -4.44 49.27
N GLU A 155 16.22 -5.08 50.35
CA GLU A 155 15.27 -6.21 50.31
C GLU A 155 13.84 -5.70 49.96
N VAL A 156 13.47 -4.52 50.43
CA VAL A 156 12.21 -3.85 50.04
C VAL A 156 12.16 -3.66 48.53
N ASN A 157 13.21 -3.14 47.89
CA ASN A 157 13.24 -2.92 46.45
C ASN A 157 13.18 -4.24 45.65
N VAL A 158 13.75 -5.32 46.17
CA VAL A 158 13.67 -6.65 45.53
C VAL A 158 12.22 -7.18 45.58
N GLU A 159 11.54 -7.01 46.69
CA GLU A 159 10.13 -7.43 46.81
C GLU A 159 9.18 -6.54 45.97
N ILE A 160 9.44 -5.23 45.88
CA ILE A 160 8.71 -4.31 44.98
C ILE A 160 8.89 -4.76 43.52
N ALA A 161 10.10 -5.07 43.09
CA ALA A 161 10.36 -5.61 41.75
C ALA A 161 9.65 -6.95 41.49
N SER A 162 9.53 -7.81 42.54
CA SER A 162 8.78 -9.07 42.43
C SER A 162 7.26 -8.84 42.32
N ILE A 163 6.71 -7.81 42.97
CA ILE A 163 5.30 -7.44 42.85
C ILE A 163 5.05 -6.89 41.44
N LYS A 164 5.95 -6.03 40.93
CA LYS A 164 5.88 -5.47 39.59
C LYS A 164 5.86 -6.57 38.53
N SER A 165 6.82 -7.51 38.60
CA SER A 165 6.87 -8.65 37.68
C SER A 165 5.58 -9.45 37.67
N GLU A 166 4.93 -9.65 38.85
CA GLU A 166 3.64 -10.36 38.93
C GLU A 166 2.51 -9.59 38.24
N ILE A 167 2.49 -8.26 38.38
CA ILE A 167 1.49 -7.41 37.75
C ILE A 167 1.71 -7.37 36.23
N GLU A 168 2.97 -7.25 35.78
CA GLU A 168 3.33 -7.31 34.38
C GLU A 168 2.97 -8.66 33.77
N ASP A 169 3.28 -9.78 34.46
CA ASP A 169 2.92 -11.14 34.02
C ASP A 169 1.41 -11.34 33.92
N MET A 170 0.61 -10.71 34.81
CA MET A 170 -0.85 -10.74 34.70
C MET A 170 -1.38 -10.02 33.46
N GLN A 171 -0.68 -8.99 33.01
CA GLN A 171 -1.08 -8.15 31.86
C GLN A 171 -0.40 -8.59 30.57
N LYS A 172 0.68 -9.38 30.67
CA LYS A 172 1.47 -9.84 29.55
C LYS A 172 0.66 -10.80 28.67
N TYR A 173 0.83 -10.63 27.40
CA TYR A 173 0.35 -11.52 26.36
C TYR A 173 1.55 -11.85 25.45
N ASP A 174 1.79 -13.12 25.26
CA ASP A 174 2.74 -13.56 24.24
C ASP A 174 2.02 -13.46 22.89
N GLU A 175 2.46 -12.52 22.05
CA GLU A 175 1.92 -12.37 20.70
C GLU A 175 2.13 -13.67 19.91
N PRO A 176 1.16 -14.09 19.09
CA PRO A 176 1.34 -15.23 18.21
C PRO A 176 2.55 -14.97 17.30
N LYS A 177 3.42 -15.94 17.18
CA LYS A 177 4.55 -15.85 16.25
C LYS A 177 4.05 -16.12 14.85
N VAL A 178 4.30 -15.18 13.96
CA VAL A 178 4.31 -15.40 12.52
C VAL A 178 5.60 -16.14 12.19
N ASP A 179 5.52 -17.21 11.42
CA ASP A 179 6.72 -17.89 10.92
C ASP A 179 7.23 -17.04 9.74
N ASN A 180 7.98 -15.99 10.09
CA ASN A 180 8.64 -15.14 9.11
C ASN A 180 9.75 -15.98 8.44
N ASN A 181 9.37 -16.80 7.51
CA ASN A 181 10.23 -17.16 6.41
C ASN A 181 10.32 -15.97 5.47
N ASP A 182 10.82 -14.84 6.00
CA ASP A 182 11.36 -13.76 5.20
C ASP A 182 12.62 -14.28 4.48
N GLU A 183 12.43 -15.13 3.49
CA GLU A 183 13.28 -15.07 2.33
C GLU A 183 12.93 -13.70 1.69
N ALA A 184 13.64 -12.66 2.11
CA ALA A 184 13.70 -11.41 1.38
C ALA A 184 13.81 -11.81 -0.09
N HIS A 185 12.79 -11.54 -0.89
CA HIS A 185 12.85 -11.75 -2.32
C HIS A 185 14.01 -10.89 -2.78
N GLY A 186 15.18 -11.53 -2.91
CA GLY A 186 16.39 -10.86 -3.33
C GLY A 186 16.02 -10.17 -4.63
N MET A 187 16.33 -8.87 -4.74
CA MET A 187 16.26 -8.14 -5.99
C MET A 187 16.63 -9.10 -7.10
N ALA A 188 15.74 -9.28 -8.07
CA ALA A 188 16.03 -10.14 -9.22
C ALA A 188 17.39 -9.68 -9.75
N THR A 189 18.43 -10.38 -9.32
CA THR A 189 19.80 -10.03 -9.66
C THR A 189 19.89 -10.27 -11.13
N GLY A 190 19.91 -9.19 -11.88
CA GLY A 190 19.93 -9.01 -13.30
C GLY A 190 19.98 -10.31 -14.08
N TYR A 191 18.85 -10.67 -14.67
CA TYR A 191 18.79 -11.78 -15.56
C TYR A 191 19.82 -11.58 -16.66
N GLU A 192 20.80 -12.48 -16.77
CA GLU A 192 21.77 -12.41 -17.85
C GLU A 192 21.05 -12.65 -19.17
N SER A 193 20.84 -11.58 -19.94
CA SER A 193 20.35 -11.68 -21.31
C SER A 193 21.40 -12.42 -22.15
N GLU A 194 21.05 -13.60 -22.68
CA GLU A 194 21.99 -14.36 -23.50
C GLU A 194 22.26 -13.67 -24.82
N LYS A 195 23.54 -13.50 -25.13
CA LYS A 195 24.02 -12.93 -26.38
C LYS A 195 23.89 -13.94 -27.50
N ILE A 196 23.05 -13.65 -28.50
CA ILE A 196 22.86 -14.52 -29.66
C ILE A 196 23.77 -14.08 -30.80
N ILE A 197 24.63 -15.00 -31.24
CA ILE A 197 25.54 -14.80 -32.38
C ILE A 197 24.94 -15.51 -33.61
N GLY A 198 24.44 -14.72 -34.56
CA GLY A 198 23.82 -15.24 -35.78
C GLY A 198 22.28 -15.39 -35.68
N GLU A 199 21.65 -15.98 -36.71
CA GLU A 199 20.17 -16.13 -36.76
C GLU A 199 19.58 -17.20 -35.82
N GLN A 200 20.40 -17.84 -35.01
CA GLN A 200 19.91 -18.77 -33.97
C GLN A 200 19.68 -18.02 -32.69
N MET A 201 18.41 -17.92 -32.29
CA MET A 201 18.00 -17.36 -31.02
C MET A 201 17.96 -18.48 -29.96
N VAL A 202 18.72 -18.34 -28.88
CA VAL A 202 18.65 -19.22 -27.74
C VAL A 202 17.48 -18.78 -26.85
N LYS A 203 16.67 -19.72 -26.45
CA LYS A 203 15.51 -19.50 -25.56
C LYS A 203 16.01 -19.18 -24.19
N SER A 204 15.65 -18.01 -23.64
CA SER A 204 15.73 -17.82 -22.19
C SER A 204 14.60 -18.64 -21.53
N ASP A 205 14.84 -19.22 -20.36
CA ASP A 205 13.85 -20.04 -19.63
C ASP A 205 12.74 -19.21 -18.99
N TYR A 206 12.49 -17.99 -19.47
CA TYR A 206 11.50 -17.08 -18.94
C TYR A 206 10.15 -17.25 -19.62
N ILE A 207 9.18 -17.32 -18.76
CA ILE A 207 7.74 -17.23 -18.91
C ILE A 207 7.29 -17.23 -20.38
N ASN A 208 7.11 -18.42 -20.92
CA ASN A 208 6.14 -18.54 -21.99
C ASN A 208 4.78 -18.43 -21.32
N TYR A 209 3.97 -17.44 -21.71
CA TYR A 209 2.52 -17.55 -21.54
C TYR A 209 2.01 -18.74 -22.36
N SER A 210 2.53 -19.92 -22.12
CA SER A 210 1.95 -21.14 -22.62
C SER A 210 0.82 -21.46 -21.68
N ALA A 211 -0.40 -21.16 -22.12
CA ALA A 211 -1.58 -21.57 -21.44
C ALA A 211 -1.56 -23.09 -21.24
N ASP A 212 -1.09 -23.55 -20.09
CA ASP A 212 -1.25 -24.95 -19.66
C ASP A 212 -2.69 -25.19 -19.20
N SER A 213 -3.41 -24.12 -18.81
CA SER A 213 -4.83 -24.17 -18.49
C SER A 213 -5.69 -24.00 -19.73
N THR A 214 -6.69 -24.85 -19.88
CA THR A 214 -7.73 -24.74 -20.91
C THR A 214 -9.01 -24.07 -20.37
N GLU A 215 -9.06 -23.72 -19.10
CA GLU A 215 -10.18 -23.00 -18.51
C GLU A 215 -10.09 -21.51 -18.84
N ALA A 216 -11.14 -20.98 -19.47
CA ALA A 216 -11.25 -19.54 -19.67
C ALA A 216 -11.41 -18.82 -18.35
N ALA A 217 -10.66 -17.74 -18.15
CA ALA A 217 -10.85 -16.85 -17.01
C ALA A 217 -12.26 -16.25 -17.00
N ASN A 218 -12.75 -15.88 -15.83
CA ASN A 218 -14.01 -15.15 -15.72
C ASN A 218 -13.90 -13.84 -16.53
N GLU A 219 -14.96 -13.51 -17.31
CA GLU A 219 -14.98 -12.35 -18.23
C GLU A 219 -15.09 -10.98 -17.51
N SER A 220 -14.97 -10.93 -16.20
CA SER A 220 -15.09 -9.69 -15.40
C SER A 220 -14.12 -8.60 -15.84
N TYR A 221 -12.91 -8.96 -16.24
CA TYR A 221 -11.88 -8.03 -16.73
C TYR A 221 -12.24 -7.32 -18.05
N LEU A 222 -13.28 -7.74 -18.75
CA LEU A 222 -13.81 -7.11 -19.96
C LEU A 222 -15.07 -6.27 -19.71
N LYS A 223 -15.49 -6.11 -18.46
CA LYS A 223 -16.62 -5.23 -18.13
C LYS A 223 -16.34 -3.79 -18.54
N ILE A 224 -17.40 -3.05 -18.84
CA ILE A 224 -17.34 -1.62 -19.15
C ILE A 224 -18.28 -0.83 -18.24
N ASN A 225 -17.83 0.32 -17.79
CA ASN A 225 -18.63 1.25 -16.99
C ASN A 225 -19.34 2.31 -17.87
N GLU A 226 -20.16 3.16 -17.27
CA GLU A 226 -20.95 4.17 -18.00
C GLU A 226 -20.07 5.22 -18.70
N ASN A 227 -18.89 5.55 -18.17
CA ASN A 227 -17.98 6.49 -18.81
C ASN A 227 -17.33 5.87 -20.07
N MET A 228 -16.96 4.59 -19.99
CA MET A 228 -16.46 3.85 -21.15
C MET A 228 -17.55 3.74 -22.25
N LYS A 229 -18.82 3.49 -21.89
CA LYS A 229 -19.92 3.48 -22.85
C LYS A 229 -20.08 4.82 -23.54
N LYS A 230 -20.08 5.94 -22.79
CA LYS A 230 -20.15 7.29 -23.36
C LYS A 230 -18.99 7.55 -24.33
N THR A 231 -17.76 7.14 -23.95
CA THR A 231 -16.61 7.25 -24.83
C THR A 231 -16.79 6.40 -26.11
N ALA A 232 -17.17 5.13 -25.96
CA ALA A 232 -17.39 4.25 -27.10
C ALA A 232 -18.50 4.76 -28.02
N ASP A 233 -19.58 5.35 -27.48
CA ASP A 233 -20.67 5.92 -28.24
C ASP A 233 -20.25 7.15 -29.06
N SER A 234 -19.24 7.90 -28.60
CA SER A 234 -18.67 9.04 -29.32
C SER A 234 -17.73 8.64 -30.48
N LEU A 235 -17.34 7.37 -30.54
CA LEU A 235 -16.46 6.80 -31.57
C LEU A 235 -17.30 6.01 -32.58
N GLU A 236 -17.19 6.37 -33.87
CA GLU A 236 -18.04 5.80 -34.91
C GLU A 236 -17.47 4.54 -35.54
N THR A 237 -16.15 4.43 -35.61
CA THR A 237 -15.45 3.37 -36.35
C THR A 237 -14.49 2.55 -35.50
N PRO A 238 -14.16 1.31 -35.89
CA PRO A 238 -13.12 0.52 -35.21
C PRO A 238 -11.76 1.21 -35.20
N ALA A 239 -11.46 2.03 -36.21
CA ALA A 239 -10.23 2.80 -36.31
C ALA A 239 -10.17 3.88 -35.21
N GLU A 240 -11.26 4.62 -35.01
CA GLU A 240 -11.34 5.63 -33.94
C GLU A 240 -11.24 4.99 -32.55
N ILE A 241 -11.83 3.81 -32.34
CA ILE A 241 -11.70 3.07 -31.07
C ILE A 241 -10.24 2.65 -30.83
N TYR A 242 -9.59 2.10 -31.84
CA TYR A 242 -8.18 1.76 -31.77
C TYR A 242 -7.30 2.98 -31.51
N GLU A 243 -7.50 4.06 -32.28
CA GLU A 243 -6.74 5.31 -32.16
C GLU A 243 -6.97 5.94 -30.77
N TYR A 244 -8.18 5.85 -30.22
CA TYR A 244 -8.48 6.31 -28.87
C TYR A 244 -7.60 5.60 -27.83
N VAL A 245 -7.61 4.26 -27.80
CA VAL A 245 -6.80 3.51 -26.82
C VAL A 245 -5.32 3.75 -27.05
N ARG A 246 -4.86 3.69 -28.30
CA ARG A 246 -3.45 3.91 -28.63
C ARG A 246 -2.95 5.30 -28.25
N ASN A 247 -3.74 6.34 -28.43
CA ASN A 247 -3.33 7.73 -28.27
C ASN A 247 -3.53 8.29 -26.85
N ASN A 248 -4.32 7.63 -26.01
CA ASN A 248 -4.69 8.17 -24.70
C ASN A 248 -4.33 7.27 -23.51
N ILE A 249 -3.87 6.05 -23.76
CA ILE A 249 -3.49 5.12 -22.68
C ILE A 249 -1.96 4.95 -22.70
N GLN A 250 -1.28 5.26 -21.61
CA GLN A 250 0.17 5.12 -21.46
C GLN A 250 0.55 3.65 -21.34
N TYR A 251 1.72 3.27 -21.85
CA TYR A 251 2.26 1.95 -21.62
C TYR A 251 2.96 1.90 -20.26
N ARG A 252 2.62 0.90 -19.47
CA ARG A 252 3.30 0.54 -18.23
C ARG A 252 3.83 -0.87 -18.34
N GLN A 253 5.00 -1.13 -17.79
CA GLN A 253 5.66 -2.43 -17.89
C GLN A 253 5.44 -3.22 -16.60
N TYR A 254 4.71 -4.30 -16.70
CA TYR A 254 4.48 -5.35 -15.70
C TYR A 254 3.96 -6.59 -16.41
N THR A 255 3.91 -7.73 -15.70
CA THR A 255 3.42 -9.00 -16.24
C THR A 255 1.93 -9.17 -15.93
N GLY A 256 1.26 -10.07 -16.63
CA GLY A 256 -0.13 -10.43 -16.40
C GLY A 256 -1.17 -9.37 -16.75
N LEU A 257 -2.45 -9.77 -16.66
CA LEU A 257 -3.58 -8.85 -16.72
C LEU A 257 -3.92 -8.41 -15.29
N ARG A 258 -3.75 -7.12 -15.03
CA ARG A 258 -3.80 -6.56 -13.66
C ARG A 258 -4.99 -5.64 -13.44
N LEU A 259 -5.26 -4.74 -14.38
CA LEU A 259 -6.26 -3.68 -14.27
C LEU A 259 -7.59 -4.02 -14.96
N GLY A 260 -7.54 -4.84 -15.99
CA GLY A 260 -8.68 -5.06 -16.86
C GLY A 260 -9.12 -3.81 -17.62
N ALA A 261 -10.25 -3.88 -18.33
CA ALA A 261 -10.70 -2.80 -19.17
C ALA A 261 -11.08 -1.52 -18.38
N ILE A 262 -11.74 -1.66 -17.22
CA ILE A 262 -12.17 -0.52 -16.40
C ILE A 262 -10.94 0.20 -15.83
N GLY A 263 -10.06 -0.52 -15.14
CA GLY A 263 -8.88 0.06 -14.52
C GLY A 263 -7.96 0.73 -15.53
N THR A 264 -7.71 0.09 -16.67
CA THR A 264 -6.91 0.65 -17.78
C THR A 264 -7.51 1.95 -18.33
N TYR A 265 -8.85 2.00 -18.48
CA TYR A 265 -9.55 3.19 -18.95
C TYR A 265 -9.45 4.33 -17.93
N GLU A 266 -9.64 4.07 -16.64
CA GLU A 266 -9.65 5.07 -15.59
C GLU A 266 -8.25 5.58 -15.27
N GLN A 267 -7.26 4.68 -15.18
CA GLN A 267 -5.85 5.04 -14.92
C GLN A 267 -5.15 5.66 -16.13
N LYS A 268 -5.69 5.55 -17.33
CA LYS A 268 -5.06 5.97 -18.59
C LYS A 268 -3.68 5.32 -18.81
N ALA A 269 -3.47 4.14 -18.21
CA ALA A 269 -2.23 3.39 -18.29
C ALA A 269 -2.49 1.88 -18.16
N GLY A 270 -1.60 1.08 -18.70
CA GLY A 270 -1.64 -0.38 -18.62
C GLY A 270 -0.59 -1.04 -19.49
N ASN A 271 -0.33 -2.33 -19.26
CA ASN A 271 0.55 -3.10 -20.13
C ASN A 271 -0.14 -3.49 -21.46
N ASP A 272 0.42 -4.39 -22.22
CA ASP A 272 -0.12 -4.85 -23.50
C ASP A 272 -1.42 -5.65 -23.32
N LEU A 273 -1.52 -6.54 -22.31
CA LEU A 273 -2.72 -7.33 -22.02
C LEU A 273 -3.88 -6.44 -21.55
N ASP A 274 -3.62 -5.52 -20.64
CA ASP A 274 -4.63 -4.60 -20.12
C ASP A 274 -5.15 -3.65 -21.22
N GLN A 275 -4.27 -3.13 -22.07
CA GLN A 275 -4.68 -2.29 -23.20
C GLN A 275 -5.42 -3.10 -24.27
N ALA A 276 -5.04 -4.38 -24.48
CA ALA A 276 -5.79 -5.28 -25.35
C ALA A 276 -7.19 -5.55 -24.77
N ALA A 277 -7.33 -5.77 -23.46
CA ALA A 277 -8.60 -5.95 -22.79
C ALA A 277 -9.51 -4.73 -22.96
N LEU A 278 -8.98 -3.52 -22.73
CA LEU A 278 -9.72 -2.28 -22.95
C LEU A 278 -10.20 -2.15 -24.41
N LEU A 279 -9.31 -2.37 -25.37
CA LEU A 279 -9.65 -2.27 -26.79
C LEU A 279 -10.73 -3.29 -27.17
N ILE A 280 -10.59 -4.55 -26.75
CA ILE A 280 -11.55 -5.62 -26.99
C ILE A 280 -12.91 -5.28 -26.37
N ALA A 281 -12.93 -4.79 -25.14
CA ALA A 281 -14.16 -4.42 -24.45
C ALA A 281 -14.94 -3.32 -25.20
N LEU A 282 -14.26 -2.26 -25.63
CA LEU A 282 -14.85 -1.17 -26.40
C LEU A 282 -15.34 -1.64 -27.81
N LEU A 283 -14.53 -2.44 -28.51
CA LEU A 283 -14.89 -3.02 -29.82
C LEU A 283 -16.11 -3.92 -29.72
N ARG A 284 -16.16 -4.81 -28.72
CA ARG A 284 -17.30 -5.71 -28.51
C ARG A 284 -18.58 -4.95 -28.14
N TYR A 285 -18.49 -3.90 -27.34
CA TYR A 285 -19.61 -3.03 -27.04
C TYR A 285 -20.22 -2.40 -28.31
N LYS A 286 -19.37 -2.03 -29.28
CA LYS A 286 -19.82 -1.52 -30.60
C LYS A 286 -20.21 -2.62 -31.59
N GLY A 287 -20.21 -3.90 -31.18
CA GLY A 287 -20.67 -5.03 -31.98
C GLY A 287 -19.62 -5.63 -32.93
N TYR A 288 -18.33 -5.32 -32.72
CA TYR A 288 -17.23 -5.96 -33.46
C TYR A 288 -16.75 -7.21 -32.74
N GLU A 289 -16.43 -8.27 -33.51
CA GLU A 289 -15.75 -9.43 -32.96
C GLU A 289 -14.26 -9.08 -32.81
N ALA A 290 -13.70 -9.35 -31.63
CA ALA A 290 -12.30 -9.09 -31.34
C ALA A 290 -11.72 -10.19 -30.44
N ARG A 291 -10.41 -10.49 -30.59
CA ARG A 291 -9.70 -11.57 -29.90
C ARG A 291 -8.37 -11.08 -29.34
N PHE A 292 -7.94 -11.71 -28.28
CA PHE A 292 -6.57 -11.62 -27.79
C PHE A 292 -5.65 -12.44 -28.68
N VAL A 293 -4.48 -11.91 -28.93
CA VAL A 293 -3.38 -12.64 -29.58
C VAL A 293 -2.13 -12.39 -28.77
N THR A 294 -1.38 -13.44 -28.44
CA THR A 294 -0.02 -13.31 -27.90
C THR A 294 0.98 -14.07 -28.78
N GLY A 295 2.22 -13.64 -28.72
CA GLY A 295 3.25 -14.31 -29.49
C GLY A 295 4.61 -13.62 -29.38
N ASN A 296 5.61 -14.26 -29.98
CA ASN A 296 6.95 -13.69 -30.08
C ASN A 296 7.04 -12.70 -31.25
N VAL A 297 7.55 -11.52 -30.97
CA VAL A 297 7.70 -10.44 -31.94
C VAL A 297 9.13 -9.91 -31.98
N ASP A 298 9.63 -9.63 -33.20
CA ASP A 298 10.93 -8.98 -33.44
C ASP A 298 10.70 -7.48 -33.64
N ILE A 299 11.22 -6.66 -32.72
CA ILE A 299 11.09 -5.19 -32.73
C ILE A 299 12.47 -4.57 -32.96
N GLU A 300 12.56 -3.61 -33.89
CA GLU A 300 13.78 -2.84 -34.11
C GLU A 300 14.22 -2.11 -32.86
N ILE A 301 15.50 -2.19 -32.49
CA ILE A 301 16.03 -1.70 -31.23
C ILE A 301 15.73 -0.21 -31.00
N ASN A 302 15.84 0.63 -32.02
CA ASN A 302 15.55 2.08 -31.87
C ASN A 302 14.10 2.35 -31.53
N LYS A 303 13.15 1.52 -31.98
CA LYS A 303 11.73 1.62 -31.64
C LYS A 303 11.49 1.20 -30.19
N VAL A 304 12.19 0.16 -29.72
CA VAL A 304 12.13 -0.27 -28.32
C VAL A 304 12.71 0.81 -27.39
N MET A 305 13.88 1.36 -27.77
CA MET A 305 14.51 2.45 -27.00
C MET A 305 13.56 3.64 -26.83
N ASN A 306 12.91 4.07 -27.92
CA ASN A 306 11.92 5.13 -27.84
C ASN A 306 10.68 4.71 -27.02
N TRP A 307 10.19 3.47 -27.20
CA TRP A 307 9.03 2.98 -26.47
C TRP A 307 9.26 2.98 -24.94
N LEU A 308 10.45 2.51 -24.49
CA LEU A 308 10.83 2.47 -23.08
C LEU A 308 11.37 3.80 -22.54
N GLY A 309 11.83 4.71 -23.42
CA GLY A 309 12.49 5.96 -23.00
C GLY A 309 13.91 5.76 -22.47
N VAL A 310 14.61 4.77 -23.02
CA VAL A 310 16.02 4.49 -22.70
C VAL A 310 16.94 5.01 -23.80
N LYS A 311 18.20 5.28 -23.46
CA LYS A 311 19.15 5.97 -24.34
C LYS A 311 20.09 5.05 -25.12
N THR A 312 20.27 3.80 -24.66
CA THR A 312 21.19 2.83 -25.30
C THR A 312 20.50 1.51 -25.58
N GLU A 313 21.04 0.76 -26.54
CA GLU A 313 20.53 -0.56 -26.93
C GLU A 313 20.62 -1.56 -25.76
N LYS A 314 21.69 -1.48 -24.98
CA LYS A 314 21.90 -2.34 -23.81
C LYS A 314 20.91 -2.00 -22.68
N ALA A 315 20.67 -0.73 -22.45
CA ALA A 315 19.63 -0.31 -21.48
C ALA A 315 18.24 -0.81 -21.89
N ALA A 316 17.92 -0.87 -23.18
CA ALA A 316 16.66 -1.44 -23.66
C ALA A 316 16.53 -2.95 -23.37
N VAL A 317 17.60 -3.71 -23.56
CA VAL A 317 17.65 -5.14 -23.21
C VAL A 317 17.47 -5.33 -21.71
N ASN A 318 18.26 -4.59 -20.90
CA ASN A 318 18.22 -4.71 -19.46
C ASN A 318 16.86 -4.29 -18.89
N ALA A 319 16.29 -3.18 -19.35
CA ALA A 319 14.99 -2.71 -18.91
C ALA A 319 13.90 -3.78 -19.16
N MET A 320 13.86 -4.37 -20.36
CA MET A 320 12.90 -5.44 -20.66
C MET A 320 13.11 -6.67 -19.77
N SER A 321 14.34 -7.15 -19.66
CA SER A 321 14.64 -8.36 -18.88
C SER A 321 14.42 -8.16 -17.38
N MET A 322 14.86 -7.04 -16.81
CA MET A 322 14.72 -6.74 -15.37
C MET A 322 13.28 -6.45 -14.97
N LEU A 323 12.43 -6.08 -15.92
CA LEU A 323 11.02 -5.77 -15.67
C LEU A 323 10.09 -6.94 -16.04
N GLY A 324 10.60 -8.17 -16.06
CA GLY A 324 9.83 -9.40 -16.16
C GLY A 324 9.44 -9.82 -17.57
N VAL A 325 9.92 -9.14 -18.64
CA VAL A 325 9.60 -9.53 -20.01
C VAL A 325 10.68 -10.45 -20.59
N SER A 326 10.28 -11.66 -21.01
CA SER A 326 11.17 -12.58 -21.69
C SER A 326 11.80 -11.96 -22.94
N THR A 327 13.13 -11.79 -22.92
CA THR A 327 13.83 -10.96 -23.91
C THR A 327 15.03 -11.69 -24.52
N ASN A 328 15.05 -11.76 -25.86
CA ASN A 328 16.22 -12.14 -26.62
C ASN A 328 16.62 -11.00 -27.56
N TYR A 329 17.87 -10.90 -27.96
CA TYR A 329 18.31 -9.83 -28.84
C TYR A 329 19.17 -10.30 -30.01
N GLY A 330 18.98 -9.67 -31.17
CA GLY A 330 19.76 -9.93 -32.37
C GLY A 330 20.92 -8.95 -32.52
N ILE A 331 22.10 -9.44 -32.89
CA ILE A 331 23.28 -8.63 -33.15
C ILE A 331 23.68 -8.69 -34.61
N ASN A 332 24.23 -7.59 -35.12
CA ASN A 332 24.83 -7.58 -36.47
C ASN A 332 26.29 -8.09 -36.47
N GLY A 333 26.90 -8.21 -37.66
CA GLY A 333 28.28 -8.67 -37.80
C GLY A 333 29.35 -7.82 -37.10
N LYS A 334 28.96 -6.64 -36.57
CA LYS A 334 29.82 -5.75 -35.75
C LYS A 334 29.55 -5.88 -34.26
N GLY A 335 28.70 -6.79 -33.84
CA GLY A 335 28.33 -7.00 -32.42
C GLY A 335 27.30 -6.01 -31.89
N LYS A 336 26.76 -5.11 -32.72
CA LYS A 336 25.76 -4.12 -32.28
C LYS A 336 24.37 -4.75 -32.23
N ILE A 337 23.61 -4.51 -31.17
CA ILE A 337 22.21 -4.95 -31.04
C ILE A 337 21.35 -4.22 -32.07
N THR A 338 20.50 -4.92 -32.76
CA THR A 338 19.68 -4.39 -33.86
C THR A 338 18.18 -4.58 -33.63
N LYS A 339 17.80 -5.60 -32.87
CA LYS A 339 16.41 -5.92 -32.57
C LYS A 339 16.30 -6.64 -31.24
N LEU A 340 15.14 -6.52 -30.60
CA LEU A 340 14.71 -7.39 -29.52
C LEU A 340 13.64 -8.35 -30.02
N ARG A 341 13.66 -9.56 -29.49
CA ARG A 341 12.55 -10.51 -29.54
C ARG A 341 11.97 -10.62 -28.16
N ILE A 342 10.69 -10.29 -28.06
CA ILE A 342 9.93 -10.34 -26.81
C ILE A 342 8.62 -11.09 -27.02
N GLU A 343 8.06 -11.61 -25.93
CA GLU A 343 6.67 -11.99 -25.91
C GLU A 343 5.81 -10.74 -25.77
N HIS A 344 4.69 -10.68 -26.52
CA HIS A 344 3.87 -9.49 -26.60
C HIS A 344 2.42 -9.85 -26.92
N ALA A 345 1.47 -9.01 -26.43
CA ALA A 345 0.06 -9.17 -26.68
C ALA A 345 -0.47 -8.06 -27.61
N TRP A 346 -1.41 -8.43 -28.48
CA TRP A 346 -2.13 -7.50 -29.35
C TRP A 346 -3.56 -7.98 -29.60
N VAL A 347 -4.32 -7.26 -30.41
CA VAL A 347 -5.73 -7.55 -30.68
C VAL A 347 -5.92 -7.90 -32.16
N LYS A 348 -6.77 -8.86 -32.41
CA LYS A 348 -7.29 -9.15 -33.75
C LYS A 348 -8.76 -8.79 -33.80
N VAL A 349 -9.17 -7.94 -34.74
CA VAL A 349 -10.56 -7.45 -34.87
C VAL A 349 -11.14 -7.83 -36.24
N LEU A 350 -12.40 -8.29 -36.25
CA LEU A 350 -13.12 -8.65 -37.48
C LEU A 350 -13.92 -7.44 -37.98
N VAL A 351 -13.47 -6.87 -39.10
CA VAL A 351 -14.07 -5.66 -39.66
C VAL A 351 -14.55 -5.87 -41.10
N PRO A 352 -15.59 -5.15 -41.57
CA PRO A 352 -15.98 -5.15 -42.97
C PRO A 352 -14.83 -4.65 -43.83
N TYR A 353 -14.55 -5.37 -44.93
CA TYR A 353 -13.43 -5.06 -45.82
C TYR A 353 -13.50 -3.66 -46.42
N ASP A 354 -14.74 -3.20 -46.71
CA ASP A 354 -15.01 -1.86 -47.29
C ASP A 354 -14.62 -0.71 -46.36
N SER A 355 -14.82 -0.90 -45.05
CA SER A 355 -14.48 0.10 -44.02
C SER A 355 -13.00 0.19 -43.77
N TYR A 356 -12.27 -0.90 -44.03
CA TYR A 356 -10.85 -1.04 -43.73
C TYR A 356 -9.93 -0.34 -44.74
N ARG A 357 -10.29 -0.32 -46.03
CA ARG A 357 -9.38 0.19 -47.09
C ARG A 357 -9.87 1.42 -47.86
N GLY A 358 -11.00 2.00 -47.53
CA GLY A 358 -11.51 3.17 -48.25
C GLY A 358 -11.86 2.91 -49.73
N ALA A 359 -11.88 1.63 -50.18
CA ALA A 359 -12.22 1.25 -51.55
C ALA A 359 -13.75 1.10 -51.69
N GLY A 360 -14.32 1.81 -52.61
CA GLY A 360 -15.77 1.77 -52.86
C GLY A 360 -16.26 0.36 -53.17
N LYS A 361 -17.42 0.05 -52.61
CA LYS A 361 -18.31 -1.09 -52.82
C LYS A 361 -17.69 -2.35 -53.39
N VAL A 362 -17.10 -3.19 -52.57
CA VAL A 362 -16.91 -4.61 -52.78
C VAL A 362 -17.54 -5.38 -51.64
N SER A 363 -18.42 -6.31 -52.03
CA SER A 363 -19.13 -7.31 -51.21
C SER A 363 -18.67 -7.51 -49.77
N GLY A 364 -19.47 -7.15 -48.83
CA GLY A 364 -19.68 -7.53 -47.43
C GLY A 364 -18.84 -8.63 -46.75
N GLU A 365 -17.66 -8.96 -47.28
CA GLU A 365 -16.71 -9.87 -46.64
C GLU A 365 -16.03 -9.17 -45.46
N LYS A 366 -16.06 -9.82 -44.29
CA LYS A 366 -15.31 -9.38 -43.12
C LYS A 366 -13.90 -9.96 -43.18
N VAL A 367 -12.94 -9.18 -42.70
CA VAL A 367 -11.52 -9.60 -42.59
C VAL A 367 -11.02 -9.38 -41.16
N TRP A 368 -10.17 -10.29 -40.73
CA TRP A 368 -9.45 -10.12 -39.47
C TRP A 368 -8.24 -9.19 -39.69
N VAL A 369 -8.10 -8.21 -38.83
CA VAL A 369 -7.03 -7.22 -38.83
C VAL A 369 -6.33 -7.24 -37.48
N ASP A 370 -5.00 -7.35 -37.51
CA ASP A 370 -4.18 -7.25 -36.30
C ASP A 370 -3.91 -5.78 -35.98
N VAL A 371 -4.16 -5.39 -34.73
CA VAL A 371 -3.96 -4.03 -34.21
C VAL A 371 -3.35 -4.08 -32.80
N ASP A 372 -2.38 -3.25 -32.54
CA ASP A 372 -1.71 -3.16 -31.26
C ASP A 372 -1.86 -1.76 -30.66
N PRO A 373 -2.66 -1.61 -29.59
CA PRO A 373 -2.83 -0.32 -28.94
C PRO A 373 -1.68 0.01 -27.99
N SER A 374 -0.85 -0.95 -27.60
CA SER A 374 0.15 -0.81 -26.53
C SER A 374 1.53 -0.37 -27.04
N PHE A 375 1.93 -0.80 -28.22
CA PHE A 375 3.20 -0.41 -28.82
C PHE A 375 3.13 1.01 -29.40
N LYS A 376 3.77 1.94 -28.71
CA LYS A 376 3.73 3.37 -29.00
C LYS A 376 5.10 3.95 -29.25
N GLN A 377 5.13 5.05 -29.96
CA GLN A 377 6.30 5.92 -30.04
C GLN A 377 5.99 7.22 -29.33
N TYR A 378 6.99 7.82 -28.72
CA TYR A 378 6.87 9.01 -27.90
C TYR A 378 7.69 10.15 -28.52
N GLU A 379 7.19 11.36 -28.32
CA GLU A 379 7.90 12.62 -28.57
C GLU A 379 8.25 13.21 -27.19
N GLU A 380 9.49 13.63 -27.04
CA GLU A 380 9.88 14.39 -25.86
C GLU A 380 9.53 15.86 -26.13
N GLU A 381 8.54 16.39 -25.44
CA GLU A 381 8.28 17.81 -25.38
C GLU A 381 8.96 18.36 -24.13
N VAL A 382 9.91 19.24 -24.32
CA VAL A 382 10.46 20.11 -23.27
C VAL A 382 9.75 21.44 -23.44
N GLU A 383 8.52 21.56 -22.93
CA GLU A 383 7.80 22.84 -23.06
C GLU A 383 8.40 23.93 -22.17
N ASP A 384 8.86 23.60 -20.95
CA ASP A 384 9.50 24.58 -20.09
C ASP A 384 10.48 23.90 -19.11
N ASN A 385 11.76 23.97 -19.38
CA ASN A 385 12.81 23.43 -18.49
C ASN A 385 13.26 24.45 -17.42
N ARG A 386 12.61 25.61 -17.31
CA ARG A 386 13.02 26.66 -16.35
C ARG A 386 12.95 26.19 -14.90
N VAL A 387 11.98 25.35 -14.55
CA VAL A 387 11.88 24.77 -13.20
C VAL A 387 13.02 23.79 -12.96
N GLU A 388 13.30 22.89 -13.91
CA GLU A 388 14.44 21.98 -13.87
C GLU A 388 15.78 22.74 -13.82
N GLU A 389 15.95 23.77 -14.63
CA GLU A 389 17.14 24.64 -14.62
C GLU A 389 17.29 25.41 -13.30
N PHE A 390 16.18 25.89 -12.72
CA PHE A 390 16.20 26.54 -11.40
C PHE A 390 16.61 25.57 -10.32
N LEU A 391 16.08 24.37 -10.31
CA LEU A 391 16.40 23.34 -9.34
C LEU A 391 17.83 22.79 -9.51
N CYS A 392 18.30 22.66 -10.74
CA CYS A 392 19.61 22.12 -11.08
C CYS A 392 20.72 23.19 -11.20
N GLY A 393 20.37 24.43 -11.55
CA GLY A 393 21.32 25.48 -11.91
C GLY A 393 22.09 26.11 -10.75
N ASP A 394 21.55 26.14 -9.54
CA ASP A 394 22.21 26.71 -8.34
C ASP A 394 23.20 25.76 -7.66
N THR A 395 23.34 24.60 -8.17
CA THR A 395 24.04 23.50 -7.58
C THR A 395 25.58 23.59 -7.62
N GLU A 396 26.16 24.44 -8.46
CA GLU A 396 27.60 24.64 -8.45
C GLU A 396 28.12 25.56 -7.31
N LYS A 397 27.25 26.26 -6.58
CA LYS A 397 27.67 27.36 -5.69
C LYS A 397 27.52 27.14 -4.18
N ASN A 398 26.67 26.23 -3.67
CA ASN A 398 26.25 26.29 -2.26
C ASN A 398 26.29 24.99 -1.44
N VAL A 399 27.00 23.94 -1.84
CA VAL A 399 27.19 22.78 -0.96
C VAL A 399 28.39 23.03 -0.04
N THR A 400 28.13 23.39 1.22
CA THR A 400 29.19 23.47 2.22
C THR A 400 29.68 22.06 2.58
N SER A 401 30.98 21.86 2.58
CA SER A 401 31.67 20.58 2.79
C SER A 401 31.38 19.88 4.14
N SER A 402 30.72 20.53 5.08
CA SER A 402 30.49 20.00 6.42
C SER A 402 29.32 19.01 6.52
N SER A 403 28.28 19.18 5.73
CA SER A 403 27.09 18.29 5.74
C SER A 403 27.41 16.93 5.09
N THR A 404 28.28 16.95 4.07
CA THR A 404 28.70 15.77 3.31
C THR A 404 29.56 14.82 4.10
N GLU A 405 30.53 15.39 4.88
CA GLU A 405 31.42 14.60 5.72
C GLU A 405 30.68 13.93 6.88
N LYS A 406 29.68 14.60 7.45
CA LYS A 406 28.84 14.04 8.53
C LYS A 406 27.95 12.89 8.07
N LEU A 407 27.37 12.98 6.87
CA LEU A 407 26.56 11.92 6.30
C LEU A 407 27.39 10.68 5.95
N GLU A 408 28.62 10.87 5.43
CA GLU A 408 29.55 9.78 5.19
C GLU A 408 30.00 9.09 6.51
N GLU A 409 30.29 9.85 7.56
CA GLU A 409 30.67 9.34 8.87
C GLU A 409 29.51 8.57 9.53
N ALA A 410 28.28 9.02 9.32
CA ALA A 410 27.07 8.41 9.78
C ALA A 410 26.76 7.06 9.11
N LEU A 411 26.85 7.01 7.79
CA LEU A 411 26.65 5.78 7.00
C LEU A 411 27.70 4.71 7.31
N ILE A 412 28.90 5.13 7.75
CA ILE A 412 29.99 4.22 8.13
C ILE A 412 29.84 3.71 9.58
N ASN A 413 29.30 4.51 10.48
CA ASN A 413 29.26 4.22 11.93
C ASN A 413 27.97 3.61 12.45
N SER A 414 26.95 3.33 11.61
CA SER A 414 25.67 2.67 11.96
C SER A 414 24.82 3.38 13.04
N ASP A 415 25.09 4.63 13.37
CA ASP A 415 24.40 5.36 14.44
C ASP A 415 23.29 6.25 13.85
N TYR A 416 22.29 5.56 13.24
CA TYR A 416 21.22 6.19 12.45
C TYR A 416 20.27 7.07 13.27
N LYS A 417 20.09 6.80 14.56
CA LYS A 417 19.05 7.47 15.37
C LYS A 417 19.38 8.93 15.72
N ASP A 418 20.61 9.25 16.03
CA ASP A 418 20.99 10.61 16.44
C ASP A 418 21.17 11.56 15.25
N ILE A 419 21.47 11.01 14.09
CA ILE A 419 21.62 11.78 12.84
C ILE A 419 20.26 12.12 12.26
N PHE A 420 19.33 11.18 12.24
CA PHE A 420 17.96 11.43 11.80
C PHE A 420 17.29 12.54 12.61
N ASN A 421 17.44 12.55 13.92
CA ASN A 421 16.77 13.53 14.79
C ASN A 421 17.41 14.95 14.78
N GLY A 422 18.70 15.07 14.51
CA GLY A 422 19.39 16.37 14.50
C GLY A 422 19.39 17.06 13.15
N GLU A 423 19.42 16.30 12.05
CA GLU A 423 19.49 16.85 10.69
C GLU A 423 18.12 17.02 10.03
N ILE A 424 17.09 16.32 10.47
CA ILE A 424 15.71 16.57 10.02
C ILE A 424 15.28 18.00 10.33
N GLN A 425 15.59 18.55 11.51
CA GLN A 425 15.24 19.93 11.86
C GLN A 425 16.02 20.99 11.04
N ASN A 426 17.24 20.70 10.62
CA ASN A 426 17.99 21.60 9.75
C ASN A 426 17.56 21.48 8.29
N SER A 427 17.25 20.27 7.84
CA SER A 427 16.72 20.04 6.48
C SER A 427 15.31 20.58 6.31
N GLU A 428 14.43 20.55 7.31
CA GLU A 428 13.13 21.19 7.27
C GLU A 428 13.20 22.70 7.01
N ASN A 429 14.18 23.39 7.61
CA ASN A 429 14.39 24.82 7.38
C ASN A 429 14.96 25.10 5.98
N GLU A 430 15.91 24.31 5.50
CA GLU A 430 16.49 24.43 4.16
C GLU A 430 15.45 24.08 3.09
N VAL A 431 14.66 23.06 3.34
CA VAL A 431 13.53 22.63 2.53
C VAL A 431 12.51 23.75 2.44
N SER A 432 12.03 24.30 3.56
CA SER A 432 11.08 25.42 3.58
C SER A 432 11.59 26.67 2.89
N GLN A 433 12.89 26.93 2.98
CA GLN A 433 13.52 28.02 2.27
C GLN A 433 13.53 27.79 0.75
N LYS A 434 13.94 26.59 0.29
CA LYS A 434 13.94 26.22 -1.14
C LYS A 434 12.52 26.20 -1.72
N GLN A 435 11.58 25.79 -0.93
CA GLN A 435 10.15 25.86 -1.23
C GLN A 435 9.74 27.30 -1.51
N SER A 436 10.04 28.23 -0.62
CA SER A 436 9.71 29.63 -0.78
C SER A 436 10.40 30.23 -2.01
N GLU A 437 11.68 29.90 -2.23
CA GLU A 437 12.46 30.37 -3.39
C GLU A 437 11.86 29.86 -4.72
N LEU A 438 11.43 28.60 -4.78
CA LEU A 438 10.79 28.02 -5.96
C LEU A 438 9.44 28.68 -6.25
N LYS A 439 8.63 28.88 -5.21
CA LYS A 439 7.35 29.58 -5.32
C LYS A 439 7.53 30.99 -5.90
N ASP A 440 8.48 31.74 -5.35
CA ASP A 440 8.78 33.07 -5.82
C ASP A 440 9.30 33.04 -7.26
N PHE A 441 10.08 32.02 -7.63
CA PHE A 441 10.56 31.83 -9.00
C PHE A 441 9.40 31.54 -9.98
N ILE A 442 8.50 30.63 -9.64
CA ILE A 442 7.32 30.28 -10.46
C ILE A 442 6.44 31.51 -10.64
N ASN A 443 6.12 32.22 -9.56
CA ASN A 443 5.27 33.41 -9.60
C ASN A 443 5.92 34.59 -10.37
N ASN A 444 7.24 34.80 -10.22
CA ASN A 444 7.94 35.89 -10.86
C ASN A 444 8.21 35.67 -12.36
N ASN A 445 8.13 34.44 -12.82
CA ASN A 445 8.40 34.07 -14.22
C ASN A 445 7.13 33.69 -15.01
N ASP A 446 5.94 33.88 -14.43
CA ASP A 446 4.64 33.51 -15.02
C ASP A 446 4.63 32.06 -15.56
N ILE A 447 5.17 31.11 -14.77
CA ILE A 447 5.20 29.70 -15.13
C ILE A 447 3.83 29.10 -14.75
N GLU A 448 3.08 28.64 -15.73
CA GLU A 448 1.82 27.95 -15.52
C GLU A 448 2.08 26.43 -15.50
N LEU A 449 1.98 25.81 -14.32
CA LEU A 449 2.07 24.38 -14.14
C LEU A 449 0.65 23.82 -13.97
N LYS A 450 0.23 22.94 -14.88
CA LYS A 450 -1.09 22.28 -14.84
C LYS A 450 -0.99 20.87 -14.29
N GLU A 451 0.16 20.24 -14.49
CA GLU A 451 0.43 18.87 -14.04
C GLU A 451 1.89 18.78 -13.58
N VAL A 452 2.19 17.78 -12.73
CA VAL A 452 3.57 17.50 -12.30
C VAL A 452 4.49 17.22 -13.49
N ALA A 453 3.94 16.64 -14.54
CA ALA A 453 4.63 16.41 -15.80
C ALA A 453 5.20 17.69 -16.42
N ASP A 454 4.54 18.84 -16.26
CA ASP A 454 5.01 20.15 -16.76
C ASP A 454 6.30 20.59 -16.06
N ALA A 455 6.46 20.23 -14.78
CA ALA A 455 7.66 20.58 -13.99
C ALA A 455 8.87 19.71 -14.34
N VAL A 456 8.66 18.47 -14.80
CA VAL A 456 9.71 17.47 -14.99
C VAL A 456 9.89 17.02 -16.45
N GLY A 457 9.14 17.59 -17.38
CA GLY A 457 9.11 17.24 -18.81
C GLY A 457 8.31 15.98 -19.10
N ILE A 458 7.55 16.00 -20.16
CA ILE A 458 6.59 14.97 -20.55
C ILE A 458 7.14 14.15 -21.70
N ARG A 459 6.86 12.85 -21.68
CA ARG A 459 6.93 11.99 -22.86
C ARG A 459 5.53 11.82 -23.43
N ASN A 460 5.19 12.61 -24.45
CA ASN A 460 3.89 12.52 -25.08
C ASN A 460 3.81 11.37 -26.07
N ILE A 461 2.67 10.66 -26.08
CA ILE A 461 2.41 9.64 -27.09
C ILE A 461 2.35 10.34 -28.44
N LYS A 462 3.18 9.91 -29.38
CA LYS A 462 3.06 10.34 -30.78
C LYS A 462 1.73 9.85 -31.34
N LYS A 463 0.75 10.77 -31.44
CA LYS A 463 -0.61 10.45 -31.86
C LYS A 463 -0.66 9.96 -33.30
N VAL A 464 -1.57 9.03 -33.57
CA VAL A 464 -1.91 8.53 -34.90
C VAL A 464 -3.40 8.83 -35.10
N GLU A 465 -3.70 9.64 -36.10
CA GLU A 465 -5.07 10.07 -36.46
C GLU A 465 -5.26 9.87 -37.96
N THR A 466 -5.28 8.64 -38.38
CA THR A 466 -5.43 8.29 -39.81
C THR A 466 -6.87 8.01 -40.19
N GLY A 467 -7.71 7.67 -39.21
CA GLY A 467 -9.08 7.20 -39.42
C GLY A 467 -9.16 5.80 -40.05
N TYR A 468 -8.03 5.11 -40.15
CA TYR A 468 -7.93 3.75 -40.74
C TYR A 468 -7.13 2.84 -39.80
N LEU A 469 -7.54 1.56 -39.74
CA LEU A 469 -6.74 0.56 -39.07
C LEU A 469 -5.40 0.34 -39.78
N PRO A 470 -4.32 0.05 -39.04
CA PRO A 470 -3.01 -0.21 -39.66
C PRO A 470 -3.06 -1.40 -40.59
N ASN A 471 -2.28 -1.34 -41.67
CA ASN A 471 -2.19 -2.44 -42.62
C ASN A 471 -1.33 -3.61 -42.12
N SER A 472 -0.49 -3.37 -41.14
CA SER A 472 0.40 -4.34 -40.51
C SER A 472 0.80 -3.84 -39.12
N LEU A 473 1.17 -4.76 -38.24
CA LEU A 473 1.79 -4.44 -36.97
C LEU A 473 3.12 -3.70 -37.19
N PRO A 474 3.55 -2.85 -36.24
CA PRO A 474 4.79 -2.05 -36.38
C PRO A 474 6.09 -2.85 -36.20
N TYR A 475 5.98 -4.16 -36.01
CA TYR A 475 7.05 -5.13 -35.80
C TYR A 475 6.77 -6.42 -36.58
N HIS A 476 7.72 -7.35 -36.56
CA HIS A 476 7.58 -8.63 -37.23
C HIS A 476 7.10 -9.71 -36.24
N VAL A 477 5.97 -10.34 -36.54
CA VAL A 477 5.48 -11.50 -35.78
C VAL A 477 6.28 -12.74 -36.18
N VAL A 478 6.93 -13.35 -35.19
CA VAL A 478 7.74 -14.57 -35.38
C VAL A 478 6.89 -15.81 -35.17
N SER A 479 6.08 -15.83 -34.11
CA SER A 479 5.15 -16.92 -33.82
C SER A 479 3.97 -16.39 -33.03
N ILE A 480 2.82 -17.01 -33.20
CA ILE A 480 1.64 -16.82 -32.35
C ILE A 480 1.64 -17.97 -31.37
N THR A 481 1.54 -17.65 -30.09
CA THR A 481 1.46 -18.62 -28.99
C THR A 481 0.04 -18.81 -28.48
N TYR A 482 -0.80 -17.78 -28.61
CA TYR A 482 -2.19 -17.78 -28.20
C TYR A 482 -3.08 -16.92 -29.12
N GLU A 483 -4.29 -17.40 -29.46
CA GLU A 483 -5.30 -16.62 -30.19
C GLU A 483 -6.70 -17.11 -29.77
N GLU A 484 -7.36 -16.39 -28.85
CA GLU A 484 -8.66 -16.77 -28.35
C GLU A 484 -9.54 -15.53 -28.01
N ASN A 485 -10.84 -15.76 -27.82
CA ASN A 485 -11.77 -14.70 -27.46
C ASN A 485 -11.57 -14.20 -26.03
N TYR A 486 -11.07 -15.02 -25.13
CA TYR A 486 -10.90 -14.78 -23.69
C TYR A 486 -9.53 -15.29 -23.27
N LEU A 487 -8.96 -14.65 -22.26
CA LEU A 487 -7.71 -15.12 -21.64
C LEU A 487 -7.99 -16.32 -20.73
N THR A 488 -6.98 -17.17 -20.58
CA THR A 488 -6.99 -18.22 -19.56
C THR A 488 -6.53 -17.67 -18.20
N ASP A 489 -6.71 -18.47 -17.18
CA ASP A 489 -6.37 -18.14 -15.80
C ASP A 489 -4.86 -17.81 -15.59
N ASP A 490 -3.99 -18.37 -16.42
CA ASP A 490 -2.53 -18.19 -16.38
C ASP A 490 -2.07 -16.76 -16.76
N PHE A 491 -2.94 -15.99 -17.46
CA PHE A 491 -2.67 -14.60 -17.80
C PHE A 491 -3.11 -13.61 -16.71
N MET A 492 -3.79 -14.08 -15.68
CA MET A 492 -4.47 -13.23 -14.71
C MET A 492 -3.62 -13.06 -13.44
N ASP A 493 -3.43 -11.81 -13.01
CA ASP A 493 -2.93 -11.53 -11.67
C ASP A 493 -4.02 -11.78 -10.64
N LYS A 494 -3.65 -12.35 -9.48
CA LYS A 494 -4.60 -12.82 -8.46
C LYS A 494 -4.16 -12.41 -7.05
N ILE A 495 -5.15 -12.20 -6.21
CA ILE A 495 -4.98 -11.99 -4.78
C ILE A 495 -5.86 -12.97 -4.03
N THR A 496 -5.26 -13.79 -3.17
CA THR A 496 -5.97 -14.66 -2.24
C THR A 496 -5.91 -14.05 -0.86
N LEU A 497 -7.06 -13.79 -0.26
CA LEU A 497 -7.21 -13.34 1.11
C LEU A 497 -7.63 -14.52 1.99
N ALA A 498 -6.94 -14.72 3.08
CA ALA A 498 -7.26 -15.77 4.03
C ALA A 498 -7.18 -15.24 5.47
N VAL A 499 -7.95 -15.83 6.37
CA VAL A 499 -7.94 -15.48 7.79
C VAL A 499 -7.70 -16.72 8.64
N ASN A 500 -6.84 -16.58 9.63
CA ASN A 500 -6.57 -17.58 10.66
C ASN A 500 -6.70 -16.95 12.03
N ASN A 501 -7.35 -17.61 12.96
CA ASN A 501 -7.41 -17.19 14.35
C ASN A 501 -6.34 -17.91 15.17
N ALA A 502 -5.61 -17.16 16.01
CA ALA A 502 -4.84 -17.76 17.08
C ALA A 502 -5.65 -17.75 18.36
N LEU A 503 -5.80 -18.90 18.98
CA LEU A 503 -6.27 -18.95 20.35
C LEU A 503 -5.18 -18.40 21.28
N TYR A 504 -5.62 -17.87 22.40
CA TYR A 504 -4.73 -17.31 23.41
C TYR A 504 -3.55 -18.25 23.74
N GLY A 505 -2.32 -17.76 23.53
CA GLY A 505 -1.08 -18.50 23.80
C GLY A 505 -0.70 -19.55 22.76
N GLU A 506 -1.39 -19.63 21.63
CA GLU A 506 -1.10 -20.54 20.53
C GLU A 506 -0.47 -19.80 19.34
N THR A 507 0.23 -20.53 18.48
CA THR A 507 0.65 -20.06 17.16
C THR A 507 -0.52 -20.10 16.20
N PHE A 508 -0.50 -19.29 15.14
CA PHE A 508 -1.48 -19.40 14.07
C PHE A 508 -1.44 -20.79 13.44
N ALA A 509 -2.61 -21.29 13.07
CA ALA A 509 -2.70 -22.56 12.38
C ALA A 509 -2.04 -22.44 10.98
N GLU A 510 -1.37 -23.49 10.53
CA GLU A 510 -0.80 -23.52 9.16
C GLU A 510 -1.88 -23.46 8.07
N THR A 511 -3.09 -23.94 8.38
CA THR A 511 -4.22 -23.92 7.45
C THR A 511 -5.17 -22.77 7.76
N ALA A 512 -5.58 -22.04 6.75
CA ALA A 512 -6.55 -20.96 6.88
C ALA A 512 -7.91 -21.48 7.39
N ASP A 513 -8.56 -20.69 8.26
CA ASP A 513 -9.95 -20.93 8.68
C ASP A 513 -10.91 -20.76 7.49
N ALA A 514 -10.64 -19.73 6.66
CA ALA A 514 -11.38 -19.40 5.44
C ALA A 514 -10.47 -18.64 4.47
N SER A 515 -10.71 -18.80 3.17
CA SER A 515 -9.99 -18.07 2.12
C SER A 515 -10.88 -17.75 0.91
N ILE A 516 -10.52 -16.69 0.18
CA ILE A 516 -11.17 -16.30 -1.07
C ILE A 516 -10.12 -15.72 -2.03
N THR A 517 -10.24 -16.07 -3.31
CA THR A 517 -9.33 -15.59 -4.37
C THR A 517 -10.09 -14.68 -5.32
N PHE A 518 -9.46 -13.57 -5.69
CA PHE A 518 -9.95 -12.59 -6.69
C PHE A 518 -8.93 -12.42 -7.80
N TYR A 519 -9.38 -12.11 -8.99
CA TYR A 519 -8.52 -11.41 -9.96
C TYR A 519 -8.30 -9.98 -9.51
N THR A 520 -7.12 -9.44 -9.71
CA THR A 520 -6.81 -8.05 -9.34
C THR A 520 -7.75 -7.05 -10.00
N ALA A 521 -8.12 -7.31 -11.27
CA ALA A 521 -9.09 -6.51 -12.02
C ALA A 521 -10.49 -6.45 -11.34
N ASP A 522 -10.87 -7.44 -10.54
CA ASP A 522 -12.14 -7.47 -9.81
C ASP A 522 -12.09 -6.67 -8.50
N LEU A 523 -10.89 -6.40 -7.98
CA LEU A 523 -10.68 -5.58 -6.77
C LEU A 523 -10.38 -4.12 -7.11
N TYR A 524 -10.04 -3.82 -8.36
CA TYR A 524 -9.73 -2.45 -8.77
C TYR A 524 -10.92 -1.51 -8.52
N GLY A 525 -10.66 -0.42 -7.82
CA GLY A 525 -11.68 0.60 -7.50
C GLY A 525 -12.59 0.27 -6.32
N HIS A 526 -12.49 -0.93 -5.75
CA HIS A 526 -13.31 -1.37 -4.63
C HIS A 526 -12.60 -1.20 -3.29
N ASN A 527 -13.38 -0.94 -2.22
CA ASN A 527 -12.89 -0.88 -0.85
C ASN A 527 -12.87 -2.29 -0.27
N VAL A 528 -11.68 -2.83 0.02
CA VAL A 528 -11.50 -4.12 0.67
C VAL A 528 -11.20 -3.90 2.14
N THR A 529 -11.99 -4.50 3.03
CA THR A 529 -11.86 -4.27 4.47
C THR A 529 -11.94 -5.57 5.28
N LEU A 530 -11.22 -5.60 6.40
CA LEU A 530 -11.40 -6.58 7.46
C LEU A 530 -11.97 -5.88 8.68
N SER A 531 -13.14 -6.33 9.11
CA SER A 531 -13.81 -5.86 10.32
C SER A 531 -14.37 -7.05 11.11
N TYR A 532 -15.09 -6.80 12.20
CA TYR A 532 -15.55 -7.86 13.09
C TYR A 532 -17.04 -7.73 13.36
N GLU A 533 -17.77 -8.81 13.18
CA GLU A 533 -19.20 -8.91 13.47
C GLU A 533 -19.46 -9.80 14.69
N PRO A 534 -20.57 -9.61 15.43
CA PRO A 534 -20.95 -10.51 16.52
C PRO A 534 -21.04 -11.96 16.03
N ALA A 535 -20.50 -12.91 16.81
CA ALA A 535 -20.47 -14.31 16.38
C ALA A 535 -21.83 -14.98 16.41
N THR A 536 -22.73 -14.53 17.28
CA THR A 536 -24.10 -15.05 17.47
C THR A 536 -25.06 -13.93 17.81
N ASP A 537 -26.37 -14.16 17.63
CA ASP A 537 -27.42 -13.21 18.04
C ASP A 537 -27.36 -12.89 19.56
N GLU A 538 -26.85 -13.79 20.39
CA GLU A 538 -26.67 -13.53 21.82
C GLU A 538 -25.49 -12.60 22.09
N ASP A 539 -24.40 -12.74 21.32
CA ASP A 539 -23.26 -11.81 21.36
C ASP A 539 -23.70 -10.41 20.92
N GLU A 540 -24.47 -10.28 19.84
CA GLU A 540 -25.06 -9.02 19.36
C GLU A 540 -25.90 -8.34 20.44
N LYS A 541 -26.84 -9.06 21.08
CA LYS A 541 -27.67 -8.54 22.17
C LYS A 541 -26.86 -8.07 23.37
N ILE A 542 -25.71 -8.68 23.64
CA ILE A 542 -24.83 -8.22 24.72
C ILE A 542 -24.14 -6.93 24.29
N ILE A 543 -23.62 -6.85 23.06
CA ILE A 543 -22.97 -5.64 22.53
C ILE A 543 -23.97 -4.46 22.53
N ASP A 544 -25.18 -4.66 21.99
CA ASP A 544 -26.24 -3.64 21.99
C ASP A 544 -26.58 -3.12 23.41
N ARG A 545 -26.56 -4.01 24.39
CA ARG A 545 -26.82 -3.63 25.79
C ARG A 545 -25.76 -2.74 26.37
N TYR A 546 -24.51 -2.90 25.98
CA TYR A 546 -23.40 -2.08 26.41
C TYR A 546 -23.21 -0.83 25.53
N GLY A 547 -23.95 -0.74 24.42
CA GLY A 547 -23.93 0.35 23.45
C GLY A 547 -23.06 0.05 22.23
N ASP A 548 -21.85 -0.43 22.43
CA ASP A 548 -20.90 -0.79 21.36
C ASP A 548 -19.91 -1.89 21.82
N LEU A 549 -19.07 -2.33 20.89
CA LEU A 549 -18.04 -3.35 21.18
C LEU A 549 -16.97 -2.83 22.15
N PHE A 550 -16.59 -1.54 22.06
CA PHE A 550 -15.58 -0.92 22.92
C PHE A 550 -16.06 -0.70 24.35
N SER A 551 -17.36 -0.60 24.57
CA SER A 551 -18.00 -0.54 25.88
C SER A 551 -18.28 -1.92 26.48
N THR A 552 -18.18 -2.98 25.68
CA THR A 552 -18.51 -4.34 26.06
C THR A 552 -17.28 -5.06 26.65
N PRO A 553 -17.38 -5.70 27.85
CA PRO A 553 -16.30 -6.55 28.34
C PRO A 553 -15.97 -7.68 27.35
N SER A 554 -14.74 -7.70 26.83
CA SER A 554 -14.31 -8.64 25.77
C SER A 554 -14.55 -10.12 26.13
N TYR A 555 -14.42 -10.50 27.41
CA TYR A 555 -14.64 -11.87 27.87
C TYR A 555 -16.10 -12.35 27.76
N LEU A 556 -17.07 -11.44 27.64
CA LEU A 556 -18.50 -11.79 27.55
C LEU A 556 -18.90 -12.19 26.13
N VAL A 557 -18.27 -11.64 25.12
CA VAL A 557 -18.70 -11.76 23.73
C VAL A 557 -17.67 -12.49 22.84
N ARG A 558 -18.15 -12.91 21.68
CA ARG A 558 -17.33 -13.42 20.59
C ARG A 558 -17.64 -12.62 19.33
N VAL A 559 -16.63 -12.41 18.53
CA VAL A 559 -16.72 -11.79 17.20
C VAL A 559 -16.09 -12.69 16.16
N LYS A 560 -16.49 -12.51 14.91
CA LYS A 560 -15.91 -13.19 13.75
C LYS A 560 -15.23 -12.16 12.86
N PRO A 561 -14.02 -12.43 12.35
CA PRO A 561 -13.41 -11.62 11.31
C PRO A 561 -14.23 -11.77 10.03
N VAL A 562 -14.50 -10.64 9.38
CA VAL A 562 -15.28 -10.55 8.15
C VAL A 562 -14.51 -9.72 7.14
N ILE A 563 -14.22 -10.29 5.98
CA ILE A 563 -13.71 -9.52 4.85
C ILE A 563 -14.91 -9.07 4.01
N LYS A 564 -14.90 -7.78 3.68
CA LYS A 564 -15.93 -7.13 2.86
C LYS A 564 -15.28 -6.49 1.63
N VAL A 565 -16.03 -6.46 0.54
CA VAL A 565 -15.75 -5.67 -0.66
C VAL A 565 -16.94 -4.75 -0.85
N ASP A 566 -16.72 -3.43 -0.80
CA ASP A 566 -17.78 -2.40 -0.84
C ASP A 566 -18.92 -2.69 0.17
N GLU A 567 -18.58 -2.90 1.42
CA GLU A 567 -19.51 -3.24 2.51
C GLU A 567 -20.19 -4.62 2.38
N GLN A 568 -20.01 -5.36 1.27
CA GLN A 568 -20.59 -6.69 1.09
C GLN A 568 -19.65 -7.76 1.65
N LYS A 569 -20.16 -8.57 2.56
CA LYS A 569 -19.40 -9.69 3.15
C LYS A 569 -19.06 -10.74 2.09
N VAL A 570 -17.77 -11.02 1.91
CA VAL A 570 -17.26 -12.03 0.98
C VAL A 570 -16.58 -13.20 1.68
N LEU A 571 -16.10 -13.00 2.92
CA LEU A 571 -15.44 -14.05 3.70
C LEU A 571 -15.76 -13.87 5.19
N GLU A 572 -15.93 -14.98 5.92
CA GLU A 572 -16.12 -15.00 7.36
C GLU A 572 -15.23 -16.07 7.98
N GLY A 573 -14.43 -15.70 8.97
CA GLY A 573 -13.59 -16.64 9.73
C GLY A 573 -14.24 -17.15 11.01
N ASN A 574 -13.46 -17.90 11.81
CA ASN A 574 -13.93 -18.48 13.06
C ASN A 574 -14.11 -17.42 14.16
N SER A 575 -14.95 -17.74 15.15
CA SER A 575 -15.23 -16.83 16.26
C SER A 575 -14.09 -16.74 17.27
N GLN A 576 -13.84 -15.55 17.79
CA GLN A 576 -12.77 -15.24 18.73
C GLN A 576 -13.17 -14.19 19.77
N ILE A 577 -12.33 -13.99 20.79
CA ILE A 577 -12.51 -12.93 21.78
C ILE A 577 -12.02 -11.60 21.21
N PRO A 578 -12.77 -10.47 21.30
CA PRO A 578 -12.24 -9.16 20.95
C PRO A 578 -10.94 -8.85 21.71
N GLY A 579 -9.90 -8.41 20.99
CA GLY A 579 -8.58 -8.14 21.56
C GLY A 579 -7.60 -9.33 21.52
N THR A 580 -7.99 -10.49 20.94
CA THR A 580 -7.06 -11.52 20.46
C THR A 580 -6.54 -11.16 19.08
N TYR A 581 -5.81 -12.04 18.41
CA TYR A 581 -5.26 -11.76 17.09
C TYR A 581 -5.94 -12.62 16.01
N THR A 582 -6.17 -11.99 14.85
CA THR A 582 -6.45 -12.64 13.58
C THR A 582 -5.22 -12.48 12.70
N ASN A 583 -4.70 -13.54 12.11
CA ASN A 583 -3.72 -13.44 11.03
C ASN A 583 -4.45 -13.26 9.70
N LEU A 584 -4.27 -12.12 9.08
CA LEU A 584 -4.66 -11.89 7.68
C LEU A 584 -3.50 -12.36 6.79
N VAL A 585 -3.73 -13.40 6.03
CA VAL A 585 -2.77 -13.93 5.06
C VAL A 585 -3.17 -13.46 3.66
N MET A 586 -2.25 -12.85 2.96
CA MET A 586 -2.42 -12.44 1.56
C MET A 586 -1.44 -13.20 0.70
N ASN A 587 -1.94 -13.90 -0.32
CA ASN A 587 -1.12 -14.48 -1.35
C ASN A 587 -1.33 -13.68 -2.63
N ILE A 588 -0.25 -13.09 -3.15
CA ILE A 588 -0.23 -12.30 -4.38
C ILE A 588 0.46 -13.13 -5.45
N ALA A 589 -0.28 -13.51 -6.49
CA ALA A 589 0.20 -14.29 -7.62
C ALA A 589 0.12 -13.45 -8.88
N GLU A 590 1.25 -12.90 -9.30
CA GLU A 590 1.38 -12.18 -10.56
C GLU A 590 1.75 -13.17 -11.67
N ALA A 591 1.11 -13.05 -12.84
CA ALA A 591 1.35 -13.98 -13.94
C ALA A 591 2.84 -14.02 -14.30
N GLY A 592 3.44 -15.18 -14.12
CA GLY A 592 4.86 -15.41 -14.44
C GLY A 592 5.86 -14.96 -13.38
N ILE A 593 5.43 -14.62 -12.19
CA ILE A 593 6.28 -14.30 -11.04
C ILE A 593 5.93 -15.29 -9.92
N ASP A 594 6.90 -15.62 -9.08
CA ASP A 594 6.68 -16.47 -7.92
C ASP A 594 5.66 -15.82 -6.97
N GLU A 595 4.74 -16.65 -6.43
CA GLU A 595 3.72 -16.19 -5.50
C GLU A 595 4.35 -15.63 -4.22
N VAL A 596 3.90 -14.45 -3.82
CA VAL A 596 4.32 -13.79 -2.57
C VAL A 596 3.27 -14.01 -1.51
N LYS A 597 3.70 -14.49 -0.33
CA LYS A 597 2.85 -14.65 0.85
C LYS A 597 3.18 -13.61 1.89
N VAL A 598 2.19 -12.81 2.31
CA VAL A 598 2.30 -11.80 3.37
C VAL A 598 1.38 -12.18 4.52
N GLU A 599 1.87 -12.09 5.76
CA GLU A 599 1.13 -12.44 6.97
C GLU A 599 1.06 -11.24 7.92
N ASN A 600 -0.16 -10.87 8.32
CA ASN A 600 -0.42 -9.70 9.15
C ASN A 600 -1.23 -10.08 10.40
N PRO A 601 -0.62 -10.13 11.60
CA PRO A 601 -1.32 -10.35 12.85
C PRO A 601 -2.06 -9.09 13.29
N LEU A 602 -3.39 -9.09 13.16
CA LEU A 602 -4.27 -7.96 13.41
C LEU A 602 -5.07 -8.14 14.69
N VAL A 603 -5.24 -7.07 15.47
CA VAL A 603 -6.01 -7.12 16.72
C VAL A 603 -7.49 -7.23 16.42
N SER A 604 -8.13 -8.26 16.95
CA SER A 604 -9.56 -8.51 16.80
C SER A 604 -10.41 -7.40 17.45
N GLY A 605 -11.41 -6.93 16.73
CA GLY A 605 -12.25 -5.80 17.09
C GLY A 605 -11.77 -4.46 16.50
N GLY A 606 -10.68 -4.46 15.73
CA GLY A 606 -10.24 -3.32 14.94
C GLY A 606 -11.00 -3.21 13.62
N ILE A 607 -10.61 -2.20 12.82
CA ILE A 607 -11.11 -1.98 11.46
C ILE A 607 -9.89 -1.78 10.58
N TYR A 608 -9.80 -2.51 9.48
CA TYR A 608 -8.61 -2.56 8.64
C TYR A 608 -9.00 -2.44 7.17
N GLY A 609 -8.53 -1.38 6.50
CA GLY A 609 -8.55 -1.27 5.05
C GLY A 609 -7.37 -2.05 4.46
N ILE A 610 -7.62 -2.85 3.45
CA ILE A 610 -6.63 -3.62 2.71
C ILE A 610 -6.53 -3.00 1.33
N VAL A 611 -5.42 -2.34 1.04
CA VAL A 611 -5.27 -1.57 -0.20
C VAL A 611 -4.13 -2.13 -1.02
N PHE A 612 -4.38 -2.31 -2.32
CA PHE A 612 -3.41 -2.80 -3.28
C PHE A 612 -3.00 -1.69 -4.24
N ASP A 613 -1.70 -1.56 -4.48
CA ASP A 613 -1.13 -0.68 -5.49
C ASP A 613 -0.88 -1.46 -6.78
N TYR A 614 -1.53 -1.02 -7.84
CA TYR A 614 -1.36 -1.54 -9.19
C TYR A 614 -0.38 -0.71 -10.04
N ASN A 615 0.42 0.14 -9.41
CA ASN A 615 1.41 1.06 -10.02
C ASN A 615 0.81 2.12 -10.95
N THR A 616 -0.44 2.52 -10.73
CA THR A 616 -1.14 3.44 -11.64
C THR A 616 -2.29 4.17 -10.97
N ILE A 617 -2.05 4.99 -9.96
CA ILE A 617 -3.09 5.86 -9.39
C ILE A 617 -3.02 7.23 -10.05
N ASN A 618 -4.14 7.69 -10.62
CA ASN A 618 -4.25 9.04 -11.17
C ASN A 618 -5.11 9.96 -10.30
N SER A 619 -5.01 11.28 -10.52
CA SER A 619 -5.73 12.31 -9.77
C SER A 619 -7.26 12.12 -9.79
N THR A 620 -7.83 11.78 -10.94
CA THR A 620 -9.30 11.61 -11.08
C THR A 620 -9.83 10.46 -10.22
N TYR A 621 -9.08 9.36 -10.16
CA TYR A 621 -9.43 8.22 -9.30
C TYR A 621 -9.40 8.63 -7.83
N PHE A 622 -8.36 9.34 -7.43
CA PHE A 622 -8.19 9.81 -6.06
C PHE A 622 -9.29 10.80 -5.66
N ASP A 623 -9.61 11.79 -6.51
CA ASP A 623 -10.72 12.72 -6.29
C ASP A 623 -12.04 12.00 -6.03
N THR A 624 -12.33 10.94 -6.78
CA THR A 624 -13.53 10.12 -6.60
C THR A 624 -13.58 9.48 -5.21
N LYS A 625 -12.44 8.94 -4.74
CA LYS A 625 -12.35 8.30 -3.42
C LYS A 625 -12.46 9.31 -2.28
N TYR A 626 -11.90 10.48 -2.46
CA TYR A 626 -12.03 11.56 -1.48
C TYR A 626 -13.48 12.08 -1.39
N GLU A 627 -14.20 12.20 -2.51
CA GLU A 627 -15.62 12.54 -2.53
C GLU A 627 -16.47 11.47 -1.84
N GLU A 628 -16.14 10.19 -2.00
CA GLU A 628 -16.75 9.08 -1.29
C GLU A 628 -16.58 9.21 0.23
N LEU A 629 -15.37 9.47 0.70
CA LEU A 629 -15.07 9.69 2.12
C LEU A 629 -15.85 10.90 2.67
N GLN A 630 -15.87 12.02 1.94
CA GLN A 630 -16.63 13.21 2.34
C GLN A 630 -18.13 12.91 2.46
N SER A 631 -18.69 12.15 1.51
CA SER A 631 -20.08 11.70 1.58
C SER A 631 -20.34 10.84 2.81
N CYS A 632 -19.43 9.91 3.13
CA CYS A 632 -19.52 9.08 4.33
C CYS A 632 -19.53 9.91 5.62
N VAL A 633 -18.68 10.93 5.73
CA VAL A 633 -18.65 11.84 6.89
C VAL A 633 -19.98 12.56 7.04
N ASP A 634 -20.57 13.05 5.96
CA ASP A 634 -21.86 13.74 6.00
C ASP A 634 -23.02 12.79 6.31
N GLU A 635 -22.93 11.53 5.90
CA GLU A 635 -23.90 10.48 6.24
C GLU A 635 -23.83 10.09 7.72
N VAL A 636 -22.65 10.02 8.33
CA VAL A 636 -22.48 9.82 9.78
C VAL A 636 -23.09 10.99 10.55
N LYS A 637 -22.77 12.24 10.16
CA LYS A 637 -23.36 13.44 10.77
C LYS A 637 -24.88 13.49 10.71
N SER A 638 -25.48 12.88 9.68
CA SER A 638 -26.94 12.82 9.51
C SER A 638 -27.57 11.55 10.10
N GLY A 639 -26.81 10.68 10.73
CA GLY A 639 -27.27 9.41 11.29
C GLY A 639 -27.71 8.36 10.25
N LYS A 640 -27.31 8.52 8.99
CA LYS A 640 -27.62 7.57 7.90
C LYS A 640 -26.62 6.43 7.80
N ARG A 641 -25.40 6.63 8.28
CA ARG A 641 -24.31 5.65 8.25
C ARG A 641 -23.74 5.50 9.65
N ASN A 642 -23.33 4.29 10.02
CA ASN A 642 -22.65 4.07 11.30
C ASN A 642 -21.15 4.39 11.21
N LEU A 643 -20.54 4.58 12.39
CA LEU A 643 -19.12 4.94 12.48
C LEU A 643 -18.20 3.87 11.88
N ILE A 644 -18.49 2.58 12.06
CA ILE A 644 -17.66 1.48 11.57
C ILE A 644 -17.55 1.54 10.05
N GLN A 645 -18.68 1.69 9.35
CA GLN A 645 -18.71 1.79 7.90
C GLN A 645 -17.92 3.02 7.38
N ALA A 646 -18.01 4.14 8.08
CA ALA A 646 -17.23 5.32 7.70
C ALA A 646 -15.72 5.13 7.96
N MET A 647 -15.35 4.43 9.01
CA MET A 647 -13.95 4.08 9.29
C MET A 647 -13.41 3.06 8.26
N GLU A 648 -14.24 2.14 7.78
CA GLU A 648 -13.89 1.24 6.67
C GLU A 648 -13.51 2.03 5.41
N VAL A 649 -14.29 3.05 5.05
CA VAL A 649 -13.98 3.92 3.89
C VAL A 649 -12.72 4.77 4.17
N LEU A 650 -12.58 5.35 5.36
CA LEU A 650 -11.43 6.16 5.73
C LEU A 650 -10.12 5.36 5.60
N THR A 651 -10.08 4.15 6.15
CA THR A 651 -8.86 3.32 6.12
C THR A 651 -8.46 2.95 4.68
N CYS A 652 -9.42 2.64 3.81
CA CYS A 652 -9.14 2.39 2.39
C CYS A 652 -8.65 3.66 1.67
N THR A 653 -9.29 4.82 1.91
CA THR A 653 -8.91 6.09 1.28
C THR A 653 -7.48 6.49 1.65
N VAL A 654 -7.09 6.35 2.93
CA VAL A 654 -5.73 6.65 3.40
C VAL A 654 -4.68 5.78 2.72
N GLY A 655 -4.94 4.48 2.55
CA GLY A 655 -4.01 3.60 1.85
C GLY A 655 -3.88 3.94 0.36
N GLN A 656 -4.97 4.33 -0.27
CA GLN A 656 -4.96 4.79 -1.67
C GLN A 656 -4.22 6.12 -1.81
N GLU A 657 -4.37 7.03 -0.87
CA GLU A 657 -3.61 8.28 -0.80
C GLU A 657 -2.11 8.01 -0.66
N TYR A 658 -1.73 7.11 0.23
CA TYR A 658 -0.34 6.68 0.36
C TYR A 658 0.25 6.20 -0.97
N PHE A 659 -0.42 5.28 -1.65
CA PHE A 659 0.07 4.76 -2.93
C PHE A 659 0.06 5.80 -4.06
N GLY A 660 -0.92 6.70 -4.07
CA GLY A 660 -0.95 7.81 -5.03
C GLY A 660 0.29 8.71 -4.91
N TYR A 661 0.66 9.09 -3.70
CA TYR A 661 1.89 9.85 -3.45
C TYR A 661 3.14 9.02 -3.73
N LEU A 662 3.17 7.76 -3.29
CA LEU A 662 4.31 6.88 -3.51
C LEU A 662 4.63 6.71 -5.00
N ASP A 663 3.61 6.48 -5.82
CA ASP A 663 3.77 6.35 -7.27
C ASP A 663 4.32 7.61 -7.91
N LEU A 664 3.75 8.75 -7.54
CA LEU A 664 4.21 10.03 -8.03
C LEU A 664 5.68 10.27 -7.71
N TYR A 665 6.04 10.17 -6.43
CA TYR A 665 7.42 10.43 -5.98
C TYR A 665 8.41 9.40 -6.51
N THR A 666 8.00 8.14 -6.65
CA THR A 666 8.85 7.12 -7.27
C THR A 666 9.12 7.41 -8.74
N GLN A 667 8.11 7.86 -9.51
CA GLN A 667 8.30 8.27 -10.91
C GLN A 667 9.27 9.44 -11.04
N LEU A 668 9.15 10.44 -10.16
CA LEU A 668 10.04 11.60 -10.14
C LEU A 668 11.48 11.20 -9.76
N SER A 669 11.62 10.36 -8.74
CA SER A 669 12.92 9.85 -8.31
C SER A 669 13.60 9.01 -9.40
N ALA A 670 12.84 8.16 -10.10
CA ALA A 670 13.34 7.36 -11.21
C ALA A 670 13.78 8.24 -12.38
N LYS A 671 13.06 9.32 -12.65
CA LYS A 671 13.46 10.28 -13.68
C LYS A 671 14.76 11.00 -13.30
N ALA A 672 14.84 11.53 -12.07
CA ALA A 672 16.01 12.22 -11.56
C ALA A 672 17.26 11.30 -11.51
N ALA A 673 17.08 10.05 -11.10
CA ALA A 673 18.15 9.05 -11.07
C ALA A 673 18.52 8.49 -12.46
N GLY A 674 17.71 8.76 -13.50
CA GLY A 674 17.94 8.23 -14.83
C GLY A 674 17.75 6.72 -14.93
N VAL A 675 16.78 6.17 -14.17
CA VAL A 675 16.47 4.73 -14.16
C VAL A 675 15.05 4.46 -14.70
N GLN A 676 14.84 3.24 -15.17
CA GLN A 676 13.52 2.61 -15.32
C GLN A 676 13.30 1.68 -14.16
N TRP A 677 12.06 1.53 -13.72
CA TRP A 677 11.70 0.69 -12.60
C TRP A 677 10.34 0.04 -12.83
N ALA A 678 10.13 -1.08 -12.18
CA ALA A 678 8.82 -1.71 -12.04
C ALA A 678 8.68 -2.27 -10.62
N ARG A 679 7.47 -2.25 -10.08
CA ARG A 679 7.09 -2.88 -8.82
C ARG A 679 6.17 -4.08 -9.08
N CYS A 680 6.28 -5.07 -8.20
CA CYS A 680 5.23 -6.05 -8.00
C CYS A 680 3.97 -5.37 -7.47
N ILE A 681 2.86 -6.07 -7.43
CA ILE A 681 1.66 -5.59 -6.73
C ILE A 681 2.03 -5.40 -5.27
N SER A 682 1.99 -4.16 -4.83
CA SER A 682 2.26 -3.78 -3.45
C SER A 682 0.97 -3.74 -2.65
N GLN A 683 1.07 -3.84 -1.35
CA GLN A 683 -0.11 -3.78 -0.50
C GLN A 683 0.16 -2.96 0.75
N CYS A 684 -0.88 -2.36 1.31
CA CYS A 684 -0.82 -1.80 2.65
C CYS A 684 -2.09 -2.13 3.44
N ILE A 685 -1.91 -2.18 4.76
CA ILE A 685 -3.00 -2.26 5.72
C ILE A 685 -3.05 -0.95 6.48
N VAL A 686 -4.14 -0.22 6.33
CA VAL A 686 -4.43 0.93 7.18
C VAL A 686 -5.43 0.49 8.23
N GLY A 687 -5.02 0.52 9.48
CA GLY A 687 -5.84 -0.04 10.57
C GLY A 687 -6.20 0.99 11.63
N TYR A 688 -7.45 0.94 12.10
CA TYR A 688 -7.82 1.46 13.39
C TYR A 688 -7.69 0.34 14.42
N MET A 689 -6.53 0.30 15.07
CA MET A 689 -6.16 -0.78 16.00
C MET A 689 -6.54 -0.40 17.42
N PRO A 690 -7.44 -1.15 18.08
CA PRO A 690 -7.83 -0.88 19.46
C PRO A 690 -6.70 -1.20 20.44
N LYS A 691 -6.66 -0.47 21.56
CA LYS A 691 -5.84 -0.81 22.71
C LYS A 691 -6.51 -1.92 23.51
N VAL A 692 -5.76 -2.93 23.92
CA VAL A 692 -6.28 -4.10 24.62
C VAL A 692 -5.83 -4.10 26.08
N SER A 693 -6.80 -4.14 26.99
CA SER A 693 -6.55 -4.39 28.43
C SER A 693 -6.69 -5.89 28.71
N ARG A 694 -5.71 -6.48 29.39
CA ARG A 694 -5.65 -7.93 29.66
C ARG A 694 -5.56 -8.24 31.15
N MET A 695 -6.10 -9.38 31.52
CA MET A 695 -5.91 -10.00 32.84
C MET A 695 -5.54 -11.47 32.66
N MET A 696 -4.40 -11.87 33.20
CA MET A 696 -3.84 -13.21 32.99
C MET A 696 -3.78 -13.61 31.52
N GLY A 697 -3.37 -12.62 30.67
CA GLY A 697 -3.30 -12.74 29.22
C GLY A 697 -4.63 -12.70 28.47
N MET A 698 -5.77 -12.92 29.12
CA MET A 698 -7.08 -12.85 28.46
C MET A 698 -7.51 -11.40 28.24
N PRO A 699 -8.00 -11.02 27.05
CA PRO A 699 -8.58 -9.70 26.83
C PRO A 699 -9.79 -9.46 27.75
N VAL A 700 -9.77 -8.32 28.44
CA VAL A 700 -10.86 -7.87 29.34
C VAL A 700 -11.68 -6.79 28.65
N ALA A 701 -11.02 -5.90 27.96
CA ALA A 701 -11.64 -4.81 27.21
C ALA A 701 -10.75 -4.41 26.05
N ILE A 702 -11.37 -3.94 24.99
CA ILE A 702 -10.75 -3.11 23.98
C ILE A 702 -11.16 -1.67 24.21
N SER A 703 -10.31 -0.71 23.91
CA SER A 703 -10.58 0.71 24.02
C SER A 703 -10.16 1.44 22.78
N ASP A 704 -10.57 2.70 22.67
CA ASP A 704 -10.22 3.55 21.55
C ASP A 704 -8.72 3.43 21.23
N GLY A 705 -8.42 3.20 19.97
CA GLY A 705 -7.09 2.95 19.45
C GLY A 705 -6.54 4.15 18.70
N SER A 706 -5.63 3.88 17.81
CA SER A 706 -5.04 4.84 16.88
C SER A 706 -5.00 4.25 15.48
N LEU A 707 -4.97 5.13 14.49
CA LEU A 707 -4.66 4.73 13.13
C LEU A 707 -3.18 4.33 13.03
N TYR A 708 -2.92 3.37 12.19
CA TYR A 708 -1.58 2.98 11.77
C TYR A 708 -1.61 2.54 10.32
N ILE A 709 -0.47 2.51 9.69
CA ILE A 709 -0.27 1.95 8.36
C ILE A 709 0.87 0.95 8.41
N ASP A 710 0.71 -0.15 7.73
CA ASP A 710 1.73 -1.16 7.51
C ASP A 710 1.81 -1.42 6.01
N VAL A 711 2.98 -1.25 5.44
CA VAL A 711 3.19 -1.24 3.99
C VAL A 711 4.20 -2.29 3.60
N ASP A 712 3.86 -3.07 2.59
CA ASP A 712 4.77 -3.99 1.95
C ASP A 712 4.86 -3.68 0.45
N THR A 713 6.07 -3.31 0.01
CA THR A 713 6.34 -2.92 -1.37
C THR A 713 7.55 -3.68 -1.92
N ASP A 714 7.31 -4.48 -2.95
CA ASP A 714 8.37 -5.20 -3.64
C ASP A 714 8.71 -4.55 -4.98
N THR A 715 10.00 -4.34 -5.22
CA THR A 715 10.51 -3.84 -6.49
C THR A 715 10.85 -5.01 -7.39
N LEU A 716 10.13 -5.16 -8.51
CA LEU A 716 10.42 -6.18 -9.52
C LEU A 716 11.79 -5.98 -10.15
N GLY A 717 12.15 -4.72 -10.45
CA GLY A 717 13.46 -4.42 -11.00
C GLY A 717 13.71 -2.93 -11.21
N VAL A 718 14.99 -2.57 -11.29
CA VAL A 718 15.47 -1.22 -11.60
C VAL A 718 16.60 -1.30 -12.62
N ALA A 719 16.45 -0.62 -13.74
CA ALA A 719 17.44 -0.60 -14.84
C ALA A 719 17.88 0.83 -15.17
N PRO A 720 19.18 1.11 -15.35
CA PRO A 720 19.65 2.41 -15.83
C PRO A 720 19.08 2.72 -17.22
N LYS A 721 18.63 3.95 -17.46
CA LYS A 721 18.21 4.41 -18.80
C LYS A 721 19.35 4.52 -19.79
N GLN A 722 20.58 4.62 -19.28
CA GLN A 722 21.80 4.70 -20.06
C GLN A 722 22.79 3.69 -19.50
N ASP A 723 22.89 2.54 -20.13
CA ASP A 723 23.86 1.48 -19.79
C ASP A 723 25.01 1.52 -20.80
N GLU A 724 26.18 1.99 -20.32
CA GLU A 724 27.42 2.08 -21.10
C GLU A 724 28.54 1.24 -20.46
N SER A 725 28.19 0.24 -19.68
CA SER A 725 29.04 -0.51 -18.73
C SER A 725 30.19 -1.33 -19.35
N GLU A 726 30.64 -1.00 -20.58
CA GLU A 726 31.91 -1.53 -21.11
C GLU A 726 33.16 -1.01 -20.33
N ASN A 727 32.97 0.12 -19.62
CA ASN A 727 33.97 0.76 -18.78
C ASN A 727 33.65 0.56 -17.30
N LYS A 728 34.64 0.12 -16.51
CA LYS A 728 34.47 -0.13 -15.08
C LYS A 728 33.97 1.08 -14.28
N ASP A 729 34.33 2.30 -14.69
CA ASP A 729 33.91 3.53 -14.01
C ASP A 729 32.45 3.86 -14.32
N GLU A 730 31.93 3.52 -15.50
CA GLU A 730 30.54 3.66 -15.89
C GLU A 730 29.66 2.65 -15.15
N ALA A 731 30.08 1.38 -15.07
CA ALA A 731 29.36 0.37 -14.29
C ALA A 731 29.25 0.75 -12.78
N ILE A 732 30.28 1.40 -12.22
CA ILE A 732 30.24 1.90 -10.84
C ILE A 732 29.22 3.04 -10.71
N ARG A 733 29.14 3.94 -11.69
CA ARG A 733 28.16 5.04 -11.70
C ARG A 733 26.73 4.52 -11.79
N GLU A 734 26.45 3.62 -12.74
CA GLU A 734 25.14 3.02 -12.96
C GLU A 734 24.62 2.30 -11.71
N ASN A 735 25.46 1.49 -11.06
CA ASN A 735 25.13 0.86 -9.78
C ASN A 735 24.82 1.88 -8.67
N ALA A 736 25.48 3.04 -8.69
CA ALA A 736 25.19 4.07 -7.71
C ALA A 736 23.89 4.80 -7.98
N ASP A 737 23.50 4.99 -9.24
CA ASP A 737 22.21 5.60 -9.61
C ASP A 737 21.06 4.70 -9.19
N VAL A 738 21.15 3.38 -9.41
CA VAL A 738 20.20 2.38 -8.92
C VAL A 738 20.11 2.40 -7.38
N LYS A 739 21.26 2.39 -6.68
CA LYS A 739 21.26 2.47 -5.20
C LYS A 739 20.65 3.75 -4.67
N ASN A 740 20.97 4.88 -5.28
CA ASN A 740 20.40 6.17 -4.89
C ASN A 740 18.89 6.19 -5.07
N PHE A 741 18.38 5.65 -6.18
CA PHE A 741 16.95 5.49 -6.40
C PHE A 741 16.29 4.63 -5.33
N MET A 742 16.85 3.44 -5.02
CA MET A 742 16.30 2.54 -4.01
C MET A 742 16.29 3.17 -2.61
N MET A 743 17.39 3.81 -2.21
CA MET A 743 17.47 4.51 -0.92
C MET A 743 16.45 5.65 -0.82
N LEU A 744 16.27 6.42 -1.90
CA LEU A 744 15.36 7.53 -1.94
C LEU A 744 13.90 7.04 -1.90
N SER A 745 13.57 6.00 -2.66
CA SER A 745 12.23 5.41 -2.66
C SER A 745 11.84 4.87 -1.28
N GLY A 746 12.77 4.20 -0.57
CA GLY A 746 12.55 3.74 0.80
C GLY A 746 12.35 4.89 1.80
N ALA A 747 13.17 5.94 1.71
CA ALA A 747 13.02 7.12 2.57
C ALA A 747 11.70 7.85 2.34
N ILE A 748 11.27 7.97 1.09
CA ILE A 748 9.97 8.56 0.72
C ILE A 748 8.83 7.70 1.27
N GLY A 749 8.88 6.38 1.09
CA GLY A 749 7.87 5.47 1.63
C GLY A 749 7.65 5.68 3.12
N SER A 750 8.73 5.64 3.91
CA SER A 750 8.66 5.85 5.36
C SER A 750 8.16 7.25 5.77
N TYR A 751 8.52 8.29 5.00
CA TYR A 751 7.99 9.63 5.25
C TYR A 751 6.47 9.70 4.99
N LEU A 752 6.00 9.13 3.89
CA LEU A 752 4.60 9.15 3.50
C LEU A 752 3.71 8.39 4.48
N GLU A 753 4.19 7.29 5.08
CA GLU A 753 3.46 6.58 6.13
C GLU A 753 3.10 7.52 7.29
N GLY A 754 4.06 8.30 7.77
CA GLY A 754 3.84 9.29 8.83
C GLY A 754 2.90 10.43 8.38
N TYR A 755 3.06 10.89 7.15
CA TYR A 755 2.28 11.99 6.58
C TYR A 755 0.80 11.64 6.46
N VAL A 756 0.44 10.55 5.78
CA VAL A 756 -0.97 10.18 5.55
C VAL A 756 -1.69 9.81 6.85
N ILE A 757 -1.00 9.20 7.82
CA ILE A 757 -1.59 8.91 9.15
C ILE A 757 -1.81 10.20 9.95
N GLY A 758 -0.92 11.18 9.82
CA GLY A 758 -1.10 12.50 10.45
C GLY A 758 -2.37 13.19 9.97
N GLU A 759 -2.58 13.27 8.67
CA GLU A 759 -3.80 13.86 8.08
C GLU A 759 -5.06 13.05 8.39
N ALA A 760 -4.97 11.73 8.34
CA ALA A 760 -6.10 10.85 8.65
C ALA A 760 -6.55 10.94 10.12
N THR A 761 -5.64 11.24 11.05
CA THR A 761 -5.96 11.37 12.47
C THR A 761 -6.93 12.53 12.73
N ASP A 762 -6.81 13.62 12.02
CA ASP A 762 -7.72 14.75 12.11
C ASP A 762 -9.12 14.37 11.60
N THR A 763 -9.20 13.64 10.51
CA THR A 763 -10.46 13.13 9.94
C THR A 763 -11.12 12.10 10.86
N GLN A 764 -10.34 11.20 11.48
CA GLN A 764 -10.82 10.27 12.50
C GLN A 764 -11.43 11.01 13.70
N GLY A 765 -10.75 12.05 14.19
CA GLY A 765 -11.26 12.90 15.26
C GLY A 765 -12.63 13.48 14.92
N CYS A 766 -12.82 13.93 13.68
CA CYS A 766 -14.09 14.42 13.20
C CYS A 766 -15.21 13.37 13.23
N LEU A 767 -14.92 12.16 12.77
CA LEU A 767 -15.89 11.05 12.73
C LEU A 767 -16.33 10.64 14.15
N LEU A 768 -15.38 10.51 15.07
CA LEU A 768 -15.66 10.13 16.47
C LEU A 768 -16.52 11.18 17.18
N TYR A 769 -16.21 12.48 17.00
CA TYR A 769 -16.97 13.56 17.61
C TYR A 769 -18.41 13.67 17.09
N THR A 770 -18.60 13.47 15.80
CA THR A 770 -19.94 13.55 15.20
C THR A 770 -20.85 12.41 15.61
N SER A 771 -20.29 11.24 15.97
CA SER A 771 -21.08 10.12 16.51
C SER A 771 -21.55 10.39 17.93
N ASP A 772 -20.70 10.96 18.80
CA ASP A 772 -21.06 11.29 20.18
C ASP A 772 -22.10 12.43 20.27
N ALA A 773 -22.09 13.36 19.30
CA ALA A 773 -23.07 14.45 19.23
C ALA A 773 -24.46 14.02 18.71
N ALA A 774 -24.60 12.85 18.13
CA ALA A 774 -25.88 12.31 17.68
C ALA A 774 -26.62 11.55 18.79
N ASP A 775 -25.93 11.19 19.90
CA ASP A 775 -26.48 10.49 21.05
C ASP A 775 -26.93 11.45 22.18
N ASP A 776 -26.61 12.76 22.12
CA ASP A 776 -27.13 13.84 22.97
C ASP A 776 -28.37 14.52 22.30
#